data_f26bb6b906a9ff502819a28f786c9452
#
_entry.id   f26bb6b906a9ff502819a28f786c9452
#
_cell.length_a   1.000
_cell.length_b   1.000
_cell.length_c   1.000
_cell.angle_alpha   90.00
_cell.angle_beta   90.00
_cell.angle_gamma   90.00
#
_symmetry.space_group_name_H-M   'P 1'
#
loop_
_entity.id
_entity.type
_entity.pdbx_description
1 polymer ?
#
loop_
_entity_poly.entity_id
_entity_poly.type
_entity_poly.pdbx_seq_one_letter_code
_entity_poly.pdbx_strand_id
1 'polypeptide(L)'
;MAVKTSTRKRVDGRKRVSKPKNLIKVPQTLRGISDTSKNITSSFFKSYQAVAVFMTGLGILVGLSSFGKAGPIGEFVNNLLTWSFGYGVYLFPLLLIYGAAILIRDKDFINTQKVFIGTIWVQIFTSALFHFYIHSEPLSISVGSAALQKSGGFISAFIVYPLNNLLAAEMTHVVLLFGLIISVLYMTDIELKDLIGGVQAIFVYSYRFIFAFYKARREASKINFDLINTETITPSEEVEANNVVTLKKEKVKKSVNSKKPKSKEPSLPKSKKPNTKSSNYVLPPLKLLKMGTDVSTSKKLLQQTATDLQNLLKEHGVEAELTKIVPGPTVTRYEIELSPGVKVSKVTSLSHDIAYALATPDVRLLAPIPGRSAIGIEIPNRQRRLVSLGDVLTSPEAKKLDHPLNVGLGLDISGQARLINLSELPHVLIAGQTGAGKSSCINSIVTSLLMRTNPDEVKMVMVDPKRVELGQYNNVPHLLTKVITNPKKAVDALTWAVSEMDRRYDLLADGQVRDINGYHEKFDAGLLDTEKFDRFPYIVVCIDELNDLMMVAGREVESAIVRLAQMARAIGIHLVVATQRPSVDVITGVMKANIPSRLAFSVASTTDSRVILDQSGAEKLIGLGDMLIVTASNPRLERIQGAWVTEEEIKDVVSWVKSQKEAEYNPAVIEEQKSSTVQSDDDLGEDEELIKTATDLVVRSQLGSTSMLQRKLRVGFARAGRLMDILESQGIVGPSEGSKAREVLITVEEYETNNLSSIDDASDINQSETSDDEVETDDDNWYEE
;
A
#
# COMPACT_ATOMS: atom_id res chain seq x y z
N MET A 1 -26.29 -34.72 -55.72
CA MET A 1 -25.19 -35.41 -56.40
C MET A 1 -24.16 -35.79 -55.35
N ALA A 2 -23.97 -37.10 -55.22
CA ALA A 2 -23.10 -37.74 -54.25
C ALA A 2 -21.68 -37.84 -54.81
N VAL A 3 -20.65 -37.79 -53.95
CA VAL A 3 -19.44 -38.56 -54.17
C VAL A 3 -18.90 -39.00 -52.80
N LYS A 4 -18.86 -40.33 -52.66
CA LYS A 4 -18.17 -41.12 -51.64
C LYS A 4 -16.71 -41.22 -51.99
N THR A 5 -15.80 -41.23 -50.96
CA THR A 5 -14.52 -41.95 -51.00
C THR A 5 -14.18 -42.37 -49.57
N SER A 6 -14.32 -43.57 -49.21
CA SER A 6 -13.52 -44.79 -49.31
C SER A 6 -12.27 -44.80 -48.40
N THR A 7 -12.45 -45.59 -47.38
CA THR A 7 -11.54 -46.19 -46.41
C THR A 7 -10.27 -46.81 -46.96
N ARG A 8 -9.16 -46.68 -46.18
CA ARG A 8 -8.06 -47.68 -46.20
C ARG A 8 -7.67 -48.06 -44.75
N LYS A 9 -7.96 -49.30 -44.42
CA LYS A 9 -7.46 -50.06 -43.28
C LYS A 9 -5.96 -50.28 -43.40
N ARG A 10 -5.23 -50.05 -42.32
CA ARG A 10 -3.91 -50.69 -42.09
C ARG A 10 -4.05 -51.63 -40.90
N VAL A 11 -3.75 -52.88 -41.16
CA VAL A 11 -3.59 -54.00 -40.21
C VAL A 11 -2.19 -53.94 -39.69
N ASP A 12 -2.02 -53.91 -38.36
CA ASP A 12 -0.77 -54.27 -37.74
C ASP A 12 -1.07 -55.15 -36.49
N GLY A 13 -0.61 -56.39 -36.63
CA GLY A 13 -0.78 -57.44 -35.63
C GLY A 13 0.29 -57.36 -34.54
N ARG A 14 -0.14 -57.17 -33.30
CA ARG A 14 0.67 -57.55 -32.12
C ARG A 14 -0.19 -58.39 -31.17
N LYS A 15 0.22 -59.61 -30.97
CA LYS A 15 -0.32 -60.59 -30.02
C LYS A 15 -0.28 -60.04 -28.61
N ARG A 16 -1.46 -59.86 -27.99
CA ARG A 16 -1.62 -59.61 -26.53
C ARG A 16 -1.60 -60.96 -25.79
N VAL A 17 -0.61 -61.10 -24.90
CA VAL A 17 -0.56 -62.17 -23.89
C VAL A 17 -1.67 -61.97 -22.88
N SER A 18 -2.53 -62.96 -22.70
CA SER A 18 -3.63 -62.99 -21.77
C SER A 18 -3.12 -63.17 -20.33
N LYS A 19 -3.43 -62.20 -19.44
CA LYS A 19 -3.31 -62.37 -17.98
C LYS A 19 -4.54 -63.12 -17.43
N PRO A 20 -4.37 -63.99 -16.42
CA PRO A 20 -5.48 -64.79 -15.85
C PRO A 20 -6.47 -63.90 -15.07
N LYS A 21 -7.76 -64.08 -15.35
CA LYS A 21 -8.88 -63.54 -14.59
C LYS A 21 -9.11 -64.42 -13.38
N ASN A 22 -8.71 -63.93 -12.18
CA ASN A 22 -9.35 -64.29 -10.94
C ASN A 22 -9.56 -63.01 -10.14
N LEU A 23 -10.65 -62.31 -10.39
CA LEU A 23 -11.17 -61.21 -9.57
C LEU A 23 -12.33 -61.76 -8.78
N ILE A 24 -12.14 -61.80 -7.46
CA ILE A 24 -13.18 -62.06 -6.48
C ILE A 24 -14.32 -61.05 -6.75
N LYS A 25 -15.51 -61.57 -7.06
CA LYS A 25 -16.73 -60.75 -7.23
C LYS A 25 -17.12 -60.19 -5.86
N VAL A 26 -16.86 -58.89 -5.63
CA VAL A 26 -17.36 -58.15 -4.47
C VAL A 26 -18.89 -58.00 -4.65
N PRO A 27 -19.71 -58.31 -3.65
CA PRO A 27 -21.16 -58.21 -3.71
C PRO A 27 -21.62 -56.79 -4.05
N GLN A 28 -22.66 -56.65 -4.87
CA GLN A 28 -23.20 -55.37 -5.31
C GLN A 28 -23.67 -54.45 -4.19
N THR A 29 -24.00 -54.97 -3.04
CA THR A 29 -24.38 -54.24 -1.80
C THR A 29 -23.23 -53.43 -1.20
N LEU A 30 -21.95 -53.81 -1.39
CA LEU A 30 -20.80 -53.05 -0.91
C LEU A 30 -20.37 -51.93 -1.86
N ARG A 31 -20.74 -51.99 -3.14
CA ARG A 31 -20.48 -50.86 -4.11
C ARG A 31 -21.38 -49.65 -3.81
N GLY A 32 -22.64 -49.88 -3.44
CA GLY A 32 -23.56 -48.78 -3.09
C GLY A 32 -23.10 -48.00 -1.86
N ILE A 33 -22.55 -48.67 -0.85
CA ILE A 33 -22.01 -48.04 0.38
C ILE A 33 -20.75 -47.20 0.08
N SER A 34 -19.87 -47.71 -0.82
CA SER A 34 -18.65 -46.98 -1.23
C SER A 34 -18.95 -45.70 -2.00
N ASP A 35 -19.95 -45.70 -2.87
CA ASP A 35 -20.30 -44.51 -3.71
C ASP A 35 -21.10 -43.48 -2.89
N THR A 36 -21.94 -43.92 -1.96
CA THR A 36 -22.65 -43.05 -1.02
C THR A 36 -21.69 -42.39 -0.04
N SER A 37 -20.70 -43.12 0.47
CA SER A 37 -19.69 -42.59 1.38
C SER A 37 -18.79 -41.53 0.69
N LYS A 38 -18.40 -41.75 -0.58
CA LYS A 38 -17.63 -40.75 -1.36
C LYS A 38 -18.41 -39.48 -1.65
N ASN A 39 -19.72 -39.58 -1.89
CA ASN A 39 -20.57 -38.39 -2.11
C ASN A 39 -20.80 -37.61 -0.82
N ILE A 40 -20.99 -38.30 0.34
CA ILE A 40 -21.15 -37.62 1.63
C ILE A 40 -19.84 -36.92 2.04
N THR A 41 -18.70 -37.60 1.92
CA THR A 41 -17.40 -37.01 2.25
C THR A 41 -17.07 -35.81 1.34
N SER A 42 -17.33 -35.91 0.03
CA SER A 42 -17.11 -34.81 -0.89
C SER A 42 -18.01 -33.59 -0.62
N SER A 43 -19.25 -33.81 -0.18
CA SER A 43 -20.20 -32.76 0.19
C SER A 43 -19.80 -32.08 1.51
N PHE A 44 -19.33 -32.86 2.50
CA PHE A 44 -18.91 -32.35 3.79
C PHE A 44 -17.73 -31.36 3.65
N PHE A 45 -16.69 -31.72 2.90
CA PHE A 45 -15.53 -30.84 2.69
C PHE A 45 -15.80 -29.63 1.79
N LYS A 46 -16.95 -29.56 1.12
CA LYS A 46 -17.39 -28.36 0.39
C LYS A 46 -17.94 -27.28 1.31
N SER A 47 -18.36 -27.63 2.55
CA SER A 47 -18.87 -26.68 3.53
C SER A 47 -17.80 -26.38 4.58
N TYR A 48 -17.12 -25.22 4.46
CA TYR A 48 -16.13 -24.77 5.44
C TYR A 48 -16.73 -24.66 6.86
N GLN A 49 -18.02 -24.27 6.96
CA GLN A 49 -18.72 -24.16 8.25
C GLN A 49 -18.88 -25.51 8.93
N ALA A 50 -19.29 -26.53 8.17
CA ALA A 50 -19.44 -27.87 8.73
C ALA A 50 -18.11 -28.46 9.23
N VAL A 51 -17.04 -28.24 8.47
CA VAL A 51 -15.69 -28.71 8.86
C VAL A 51 -15.15 -27.91 10.05
N ALA A 52 -15.35 -26.60 10.10
CA ALA A 52 -14.93 -25.77 11.23
C ALA A 52 -15.66 -26.16 12.52
N VAL A 53 -16.98 -26.37 12.46
CA VAL A 53 -17.77 -26.85 13.61
C VAL A 53 -17.30 -28.24 14.05
N PHE A 54 -17.06 -29.15 13.10
CA PHE A 54 -16.55 -30.49 13.37
C PHE A 54 -15.17 -30.46 14.05
N MET A 55 -14.24 -29.67 13.52
CA MET A 55 -12.89 -29.50 14.09
C MET A 55 -12.96 -28.91 15.51
N THR A 56 -13.80 -27.91 15.73
CA THR A 56 -13.99 -27.29 17.04
C THR A 56 -14.58 -28.30 18.03
N GLY A 57 -15.64 -29.01 17.63
CA GLY A 57 -16.27 -30.06 18.47
C GLY A 57 -15.31 -31.17 18.80
N LEU A 58 -14.54 -31.65 17.84
CA LEU A 58 -13.51 -32.67 18.06
C LEU A 58 -12.40 -32.15 18.98
N GLY A 59 -11.97 -30.90 18.82
CA GLY A 59 -10.98 -30.27 19.69
C GLY A 59 -11.45 -30.19 21.16
N ILE A 60 -12.70 -29.79 21.36
CA ILE A 60 -13.29 -29.78 22.72
C ILE A 60 -13.37 -31.19 23.31
N LEU A 61 -13.83 -32.15 22.51
CA LEU A 61 -13.93 -33.55 22.96
C LEU A 61 -12.57 -34.12 23.36
N VAL A 62 -11.55 -33.95 22.52
CA VAL A 62 -10.17 -34.39 22.80
C VAL A 62 -9.61 -33.66 24.03
N GLY A 63 -9.85 -32.36 24.16
CA GLY A 63 -9.43 -31.58 25.32
C GLY A 63 -10.06 -32.09 26.63
N LEU A 64 -11.38 -32.26 26.64
CA LEU A 64 -12.07 -32.82 27.83
C LEU A 64 -11.62 -34.23 28.15
N SER A 65 -11.34 -35.07 27.15
CA SER A 65 -10.81 -36.42 27.31
C SER A 65 -9.43 -36.39 27.94
N SER A 66 -8.54 -35.51 27.55
CA SER A 66 -7.18 -35.35 28.08
C SER A 66 -7.16 -34.90 29.55
N PHE A 67 -8.23 -34.24 30.02
CA PHE A 67 -8.42 -33.87 31.44
C PHE A 67 -9.27 -34.87 32.25
N GLY A 68 -9.60 -36.04 31.71
CA GLY A 68 -10.37 -37.07 32.40
C GLY A 68 -11.85 -36.70 32.66
N LYS A 69 -12.40 -35.71 31.93
CA LYS A 69 -13.78 -35.20 32.14
C LYS A 69 -14.80 -35.67 31.09
N ALA A 70 -14.44 -36.63 30.23
CA ALA A 70 -15.29 -37.07 29.14
C ALA A 70 -15.90 -38.46 29.31
N GLY A 71 -15.87 -39.03 30.53
CA GLY A 71 -16.43 -40.35 30.87
C GLY A 71 -15.71 -41.51 30.17
N PRO A 72 -16.28 -42.75 30.20
CA PRO A 72 -15.60 -43.96 29.69
C PRO A 72 -15.21 -43.89 28.22
N ILE A 73 -16.02 -43.24 27.39
CA ILE A 73 -15.71 -43.03 25.96
C ILE A 73 -14.52 -42.06 25.82
N GLY A 74 -14.47 -41.04 26.65
CA GLY A 74 -13.35 -40.07 26.66
C GLY A 74 -12.04 -40.73 27.10
N GLU A 75 -12.08 -41.61 28.08
CA GLU A 75 -10.90 -42.40 28.52
C GLU A 75 -10.38 -43.29 27.39
N PHE A 76 -11.27 -43.96 26.65
CA PHE A 76 -10.88 -44.76 25.49
C PHE A 76 -10.23 -43.89 24.40
N VAL A 77 -10.83 -42.74 24.08
CA VAL A 77 -10.29 -41.78 23.08
C VAL A 77 -8.94 -41.25 23.54
N ASN A 78 -8.81 -40.87 24.82
CA ASN A 78 -7.56 -40.38 25.37
C ASN A 78 -6.46 -41.43 25.33
N ASN A 79 -6.76 -42.68 25.73
CA ASN A 79 -5.79 -43.78 25.70
C ASN A 79 -5.34 -44.09 24.27
N LEU A 80 -6.26 -44.09 23.29
CA LEU A 80 -5.94 -44.29 21.88
C LEU A 80 -5.05 -43.16 21.33
N LEU A 81 -5.39 -41.91 21.60
CA LEU A 81 -4.63 -40.76 21.14
C LEU A 81 -3.29 -40.61 21.84
N THR A 82 -3.21 -40.87 23.14
CA THR A 82 -1.95 -40.88 23.89
C THR A 82 -1.03 -42.02 23.44
N TRP A 83 -1.58 -43.18 23.13
CA TRP A 83 -0.81 -44.28 22.52
C TRP A 83 -0.28 -43.88 21.15
N SER A 84 -1.08 -43.14 20.32
CA SER A 84 -0.72 -42.72 18.96
C SER A 84 0.26 -41.58 18.94
N PHE A 85 0.04 -40.52 19.73
CA PHE A 85 0.76 -39.22 19.66
C PHE A 85 1.52 -38.88 20.96
N GLY A 86 1.47 -39.69 22.01
CA GLY A 86 2.14 -39.44 23.27
C GLY A 86 1.72 -38.12 23.90
N TYR A 87 2.68 -37.38 24.44
CA TYR A 87 2.45 -36.03 24.97
C TYR A 87 2.01 -34.99 23.92
N GLY A 88 2.20 -35.26 22.64
CA GLY A 88 1.66 -34.43 21.56
C GLY A 88 0.13 -34.31 21.59
N VAL A 89 -0.58 -35.23 22.26
CA VAL A 89 -2.04 -35.18 22.38
C VAL A 89 -2.55 -33.92 23.07
N TYR A 90 -1.78 -33.32 23.98
CA TYR A 90 -2.17 -32.08 24.67
C TYR A 90 -2.16 -30.84 23.76
N LEU A 91 -1.40 -30.88 22.68
CA LEU A 91 -1.38 -29.81 21.68
C LEU A 91 -2.49 -29.97 20.64
N PHE A 92 -2.98 -31.19 20.42
CA PHE A 92 -3.93 -31.49 19.36
C PHE A 92 -5.26 -30.71 19.45
N PRO A 93 -5.90 -30.53 20.64
CA PRO A 93 -7.09 -29.70 20.78
C PRO A 93 -6.86 -28.25 20.30
N LEU A 94 -5.72 -27.68 20.67
CA LEU A 94 -5.37 -26.30 20.27
C LEU A 94 -5.17 -26.17 18.77
N LEU A 95 -4.52 -27.14 18.13
CA LEU A 95 -4.34 -27.17 16.67
C LEU A 95 -5.66 -27.32 15.92
N LEU A 96 -6.59 -28.14 16.42
CA LEU A 96 -7.92 -28.30 15.84
C LEU A 96 -8.73 -27.01 15.92
N ILE A 97 -8.73 -26.33 17.07
CA ILE A 97 -9.43 -25.05 17.26
C ILE A 97 -8.78 -23.97 16.41
N TYR A 98 -7.45 -23.94 16.31
CA TYR A 98 -6.74 -22.99 15.46
C TYR A 98 -7.03 -23.21 13.97
N GLY A 99 -7.04 -24.46 13.50
CA GLY A 99 -7.45 -24.79 12.14
C GLY A 99 -8.90 -24.39 11.83
N ALA A 100 -9.81 -24.58 12.78
CA ALA A 100 -11.18 -24.11 12.67
C ALA A 100 -11.26 -22.57 12.59
N ALA A 101 -10.46 -21.86 13.39
CA ALA A 101 -10.38 -20.39 13.35
C ALA A 101 -9.87 -19.87 12.00
N ILE A 102 -8.88 -20.52 11.37
CA ILE A 102 -8.41 -20.21 10.03
C ILE A 102 -9.55 -20.33 9.01
N LEU A 103 -10.31 -21.43 9.04
CA LEU A 103 -11.45 -21.65 8.14
C LEU A 103 -12.56 -20.61 8.29
N ILE A 104 -12.76 -20.06 9.49
CA ILE A 104 -13.76 -19.02 9.75
C ILE A 104 -13.27 -17.66 9.30
N ARG A 105 -11.96 -17.37 9.46
CA ARG A 105 -11.37 -16.08 9.15
C ARG A 105 -11.26 -15.83 7.65
N ASP A 106 -10.78 -16.80 6.87
CA ASP A 106 -10.38 -16.64 5.47
C ASP A 106 -11.27 -17.47 4.52
N LYS A 107 -12.56 -17.15 4.48
CA LYS A 107 -13.63 -17.93 3.83
C LYS A 107 -13.45 -18.17 2.32
N ASP A 108 -12.82 -17.24 1.60
CA ASP A 108 -12.82 -17.19 0.14
C ASP A 108 -11.53 -17.71 -0.51
N PHE A 109 -10.45 -17.89 0.25
CA PHE A 109 -9.12 -18.20 -0.28
C PHE A 109 -8.57 -19.58 0.11
N ILE A 110 -9.04 -20.20 1.19
CA ILE A 110 -8.42 -21.41 1.73
C ILE A 110 -9.24 -22.67 1.42
N ASN A 111 -8.60 -23.65 0.78
CA ASN A 111 -9.22 -24.95 0.55
C ASN A 111 -9.41 -25.70 1.87
N THR A 112 -10.67 -25.98 2.23
CA THR A 112 -11.07 -26.65 3.48
C THR A 112 -10.32 -27.98 3.71
N GLN A 113 -10.02 -28.74 2.65
CA GLN A 113 -9.26 -29.99 2.73
C GLN A 113 -7.81 -29.74 3.12
N LYS A 114 -7.18 -28.67 2.62
CA LYS A 114 -5.78 -28.33 2.97
C LYS A 114 -5.65 -28.04 4.47
N VAL A 115 -6.57 -27.26 5.04
CA VAL A 115 -6.53 -26.91 6.48
C VAL A 115 -6.69 -28.17 7.34
N PHE A 116 -7.66 -29.04 7.02
CA PHE A 116 -7.90 -30.26 7.79
C PHE A 116 -6.71 -31.21 7.72
N ILE A 117 -6.20 -31.50 6.51
CA ILE A 117 -5.05 -32.37 6.30
C ILE A 117 -3.78 -31.75 6.90
N GLY A 118 -3.58 -30.44 6.70
CA GLY A 118 -2.44 -29.72 7.24
C GLY A 118 -2.38 -29.77 8.78
N THR A 119 -3.52 -29.61 9.45
CA THR A 119 -3.62 -29.75 10.92
C THR A 119 -3.14 -31.12 11.40
N ILE A 120 -3.49 -32.19 10.67
CA ILE A 120 -3.04 -33.55 11.00
C ILE A 120 -1.52 -33.68 10.79
N TRP A 121 -0.97 -33.16 9.70
CA TRP A 121 0.46 -33.21 9.45
C TRP A 121 1.27 -32.40 10.47
N VAL A 122 0.80 -31.21 10.85
CA VAL A 122 1.42 -30.40 11.93
C VAL A 122 1.45 -31.21 13.24
N GLN A 123 0.36 -31.91 13.59
CA GLN A 123 0.30 -32.75 14.76
C GLN A 123 1.33 -33.89 14.68
N ILE A 124 1.43 -34.58 13.55
CA ILE A 124 2.36 -35.69 13.34
C ILE A 124 3.82 -35.24 13.50
N PHE A 125 4.22 -34.16 12.79
CA PHE A 125 5.60 -33.68 12.87
C PHE A 125 5.96 -33.08 14.23
N THR A 126 5.03 -32.40 14.87
CA THR A 126 5.23 -31.92 16.25
C THR A 126 5.43 -33.06 17.24
N SER A 127 4.59 -34.10 17.17
CA SER A 127 4.76 -35.28 18.01
C SER A 127 6.04 -36.05 17.71
N ALA A 128 6.46 -36.09 16.43
CA ALA A 128 7.72 -36.70 16.03
C ALA A 128 8.95 -35.96 16.60
N LEU A 129 8.92 -34.61 16.60
CA LEU A 129 9.94 -33.78 17.26
C LEU A 129 9.97 -34.05 18.78
N PHE A 130 8.83 -34.13 19.46
CA PHE A 130 8.76 -34.51 20.87
C PHE A 130 9.38 -35.90 21.11
N HIS A 131 9.08 -36.87 20.26
CA HIS A 131 9.67 -38.20 20.37
C HIS A 131 11.19 -38.17 20.20
N PHE A 132 11.69 -37.45 19.20
CA PHE A 132 13.10 -37.31 18.93
C PHE A 132 13.88 -36.69 20.10
N TYR A 133 13.34 -35.70 20.80
CA TYR A 133 14.00 -35.05 21.94
C TYR A 133 13.92 -35.80 23.24
N ILE A 134 12.85 -36.59 23.45
CA ILE A 134 12.62 -37.26 24.75
C ILE A 134 13.11 -38.71 24.73
N HIS A 135 13.08 -39.42 23.60
CA HIS A 135 13.45 -40.82 23.48
C HIS A 135 14.24 -41.13 22.24
N SER A 136 15.44 -41.69 22.43
CA SER A 136 16.32 -42.18 21.35
C SER A 136 16.37 -43.71 21.23
N GLU A 137 15.53 -44.45 21.96
CA GLU A 137 15.57 -45.89 22.01
C GLU A 137 14.90 -46.59 20.80
N PRO A 138 15.40 -47.81 20.43
CA PRO A 138 14.87 -48.58 19.30
C PRO A 138 13.39 -48.96 19.44
N LEU A 139 12.65 -48.97 18.35
CA LEU A 139 11.22 -49.31 18.27
C LEU A 139 10.89 -50.69 18.81
N SER A 140 11.82 -51.67 18.70
CA SER A 140 11.67 -53.04 19.16
C SER A 140 11.54 -53.19 20.68
N ILE A 141 12.04 -52.21 21.44
CA ILE A 141 12.00 -52.21 22.91
C ILE A 141 10.81 -51.43 23.45
N SER A 142 10.27 -50.51 22.68
CA SER A 142 9.30 -49.51 23.10
C SER A 142 7.84 -49.85 22.76
N VAL A 143 7.57 -50.80 21.85
CA VAL A 143 6.20 -51.17 21.46
C VAL A 143 5.48 -51.81 22.64
N GLY A 144 4.49 -51.12 23.20
CA GLY A 144 3.72 -51.57 24.39
C GLY A 144 4.19 -50.99 25.72
N SER A 145 5.28 -50.22 25.75
CA SER A 145 5.81 -49.64 26.99
C SER A 145 5.16 -48.29 27.34
N ALA A 146 5.05 -47.99 28.64
CA ALA A 146 4.65 -46.67 29.13
C ALA A 146 5.59 -45.53 28.66
N ALA A 147 6.76 -45.87 28.16
CA ALA A 147 7.74 -44.94 27.60
C ALA A 147 7.24 -44.27 26.29
N LEU A 148 6.55 -45.01 25.39
CA LEU A 148 5.94 -44.45 24.17
C LEU A 148 4.87 -43.41 24.46
N GLN A 149 4.04 -43.62 25.47
CA GLN A 149 3.01 -42.70 25.89
C GLN A 149 3.59 -41.41 26.50
N LYS A 150 4.78 -41.50 27.13
CA LYS A 150 5.51 -40.37 27.71
C LYS A 150 6.45 -39.65 26.74
N SER A 151 6.43 -40.04 25.49
CA SER A 151 7.20 -39.38 24.38
C SER A 151 6.24 -38.89 23.27
N GLY A 152 6.54 -39.13 22.00
CA GLY A 152 5.70 -38.76 20.89
C GLY A 152 4.68 -39.80 20.42
N GLY A 153 4.55 -40.94 21.10
CA GLY A 153 3.64 -42.03 20.75
C GLY A 153 4.11 -42.92 19.59
N PHE A 154 3.26 -43.92 19.23
CA PHE A 154 3.58 -44.93 18.24
C PHE A 154 3.82 -44.38 16.84
N ILE A 155 2.98 -43.42 16.38
CA ILE A 155 3.11 -42.84 15.02
C ILE A 155 4.43 -42.11 14.89
N SER A 156 4.83 -41.36 15.90
CA SER A 156 6.09 -40.64 15.93
C SER A 156 7.30 -41.58 15.95
N ALA A 157 7.26 -42.61 16.75
CA ALA A 157 8.30 -43.63 16.81
C ALA A 157 8.46 -44.36 15.48
N PHE A 158 7.36 -44.65 14.77
CA PHE A 158 7.34 -45.29 13.46
C PHE A 158 7.99 -44.38 12.37
N ILE A 159 7.96 -43.07 12.53
CA ILE A 159 8.60 -42.11 11.60
C ILE A 159 10.06 -41.87 12.01
N VAL A 160 10.31 -41.59 13.26
CA VAL A 160 11.64 -41.16 13.76
C VAL A 160 12.66 -42.31 13.72
N TYR A 161 12.28 -43.51 14.09
CA TYR A 161 13.21 -44.64 14.16
C TYR A 161 13.84 -45.02 12.82
N PRO A 162 13.08 -45.25 11.72
CA PRO A 162 13.70 -45.52 10.41
C PRO A 162 14.51 -44.33 9.90
N LEU A 163 14.02 -43.10 10.17
CA LEU A 163 14.68 -41.88 9.70
C LEU A 163 16.04 -41.70 10.41
N ASN A 164 16.09 -41.95 11.71
CA ASN A 164 17.32 -41.82 12.50
C ASN A 164 18.35 -42.91 12.15
N ASN A 165 17.89 -44.12 11.80
CA ASN A 165 18.78 -45.18 11.34
C ASN A 165 19.33 -44.91 9.90
N LEU A 166 18.58 -44.17 9.05
CA LEU A 166 18.98 -43.90 7.68
C LEU A 166 19.85 -42.61 7.56
N LEU A 167 19.57 -41.58 8.38
CA LEU A 167 20.07 -40.23 8.16
C LEU A 167 20.95 -39.67 9.31
N ALA A 168 21.26 -40.42 10.34
CA ALA A 168 21.84 -39.92 11.59
C ALA A 168 20.97 -38.85 12.31
N ALA A 169 21.28 -38.57 13.58
CA ALA A 169 20.42 -37.76 14.47
C ALA A 169 20.27 -36.30 14.00
N GLU A 170 21.37 -35.64 13.61
CA GLU A 170 21.32 -34.24 13.20
C GLU A 170 20.48 -34.03 11.93
N MET A 171 20.64 -34.92 10.93
CA MET A 171 19.87 -34.85 9.69
C MET A 171 18.39 -35.19 9.91
N THR A 172 18.10 -36.14 10.79
CA THR A 172 16.71 -36.49 11.18
C THR A 172 16.01 -35.27 11.77
N HIS A 173 16.69 -34.54 12.68
CA HIS A 173 16.15 -33.32 13.27
C HIS A 173 15.81 -32.26 12.21
N VAL A 174 16.73 -32.02 11.26
CA VAL A 174 16.54 -31.09 10.15
C VAL A 174 15.32 -31.49 9.30
N VAL A 175 15.22 -32.77 8.92
CA VAL A 175 14.10 -33.28 8.10
C VAL A 175 12.75 -33.10 8.83
N LEU A 176 12.68 -33.41 10.12
CA LEU A 176 11.46 -33.24 10.91
C LEU A 176 11.05 -31.76 11.04
N LEU A 177 12.02 -30.87 11.23
CA LEU A 177 11.78 -29.43 11.29
C LEU A 177 11.27 -28.87 9.96
N PHE A 178 11.90 -29.29 8.83
CA PHE A 178 11.41 -28.91 7.49
C PHE A 178 10.02 -29.47 7.22
N GLY A 179 9.74 -30.72 7.62
CA GLY A 179 8.40 -31.31 7.53
C GLY A 179 7.35 -30.53 8.29
N LEU A 180 7.69 -30.04 9.49
CA LEU A 180 6.82 -29.17 10.28
C LEU A 180 6.56 -27.83 9.58
N ILE A 181 7.61 -27.16 9.11
CA ILE A 181 7.50 -25.89 8.38
C ILE A 181 6.62 -26.03 7.13
N ILE A 182 6.86 -27.06 6.31
CA ILE A 182 6.06 -27.36 5.11
C ILE A 182 4.60 -27.61 5.50
N SER A 183 4.34 -28.33 6.58
CA SER A 183 2.98 -28.63 7.05
C SER A 183 2.24 -27.38 7.50
N VAL A 184 2.93 -26.44 8.17
CA VAL A 184 2.36 -25.14 8.57
C VAL A 184 2.06 -24.27 7.34
N LEU A 185 2.99 -24.17 6.39
CA LEU A 185 2.77 -23.43 5.14
C LEU A 185 1.61 -24.02 4.32
N TYR A 186 1.52 -25.34 4.24
CA TYR A 186 0.42 -26.04 3.57
C TYR A 186 -0.94 -25.80 4.23
N MET A 187 -0.97 -25.74 5.58
CA MET A 187 -2.19 -25.51 6.37
C MET A 187 -2.69 -24.07 6.25
N THR A 188 -1.77 -23.09 6.25
CA THR A 188 -2.10 -21.65 6.35
C THR A 188 -2.13 -20.92 5.02
N ASP A 189 -1.63 -21.53 3.93
CA ASP A 189 -1.41 -20.92 2.61
C ASP A 189 -0.56 -19.62 2.67
N ILE A 190 0.25 -19.46 3.73
CA ILE A 190 1.15 -18.31 3.92
C ILE A 190 2.39 -18.49 3.04
N GLU A 191 2.82 -17.46 2.35
CA GLU A 191 4.06 -17.50 1.60
C GLU A 191 5.29 -17.58 2.53
N LEU A 192 6.32 -18.31 2.10
CA LEU A 192 7.56 -18.48 2.88
C LEU A 192 8.20 -17.15 3.30
N LYS A 193 8.08 -16.12 2.44
CA LYS A 193 8.59 -14.76 2.74
C LYS A 193 7.89 -14.14 3.97
N ASP A 194 6.58 -14.36 4.13
CA ASP A 194 5.79 -13.80 5.22
C ASP A 194 6.07 -14.55 6.53
N LEU A 195 6.31 -15.86 6.44
CA LEU A 195 6.78 -16.65 7.59
C LEU A 195 8.15 -16.13 8.09
N ILE A 196 9.11 -15.91 7.17
CA ILE A 196 10.43 -15.36 7.51
C ILE A 196 10.28 -13.95 8.09
N GLY A 197 9.43 -13.10 7.50
CA GLY A 197 9.13 -11.76 8.00
C GLY A 197 8.53 -11.80 9.41
N GLY A 198 7.62 -12.72 9.68
CA GLY A 198 7.03 -12.94 11.00
C GLY A 198 8.06 -13.35 12.04
N VAL A 199 8.95 -14.29 11.71
CA VAL A 199 10.04 -14.71 12.58
C VAL A 199 11.00 -13.56 12.87
N GLN A 200 11.38 -12.79 11.86
CA GLN A 200 12.21 -11.59 12.03
C GLN A 200 11.52 -10.54 12.92
N ALA A 201 10.23 -10.30 12.73
CA ALA A 201 9.46 -9.38 13.56
C ALA A 201 9.45 -9.82 15.03
N ILE A 202 9.22 -11.11 15.32
CA ILE A 202 9.26 -11.68 16.67
C ILE A 202 10.65 -11.49 17.28
N PHE A 203 11.70 -11.73 16.52
CA PHE A 203 13.08 -11.58 17.00
C PHE A 203 13.40 -10.11 17.33
N VAL A 204 13.01 -9.17 16.46
CA VAL A 204 13.18 -7.72 16.68
C VAL A 204 12.35 -7.25 17.88
N TYR A 205 11.11 -7.77 18.03
CA TYR A 205 10.25 -7.42 19.17
C TYR A 205 10.79 -7.95 20.49
N SER A 206 11.26 -9.20 20.51
CA SER A 206 11.91 -9.82 21.66
C SER A 206 13.20 -9.09 22.06
N TYR A 207 14.03 -8.72 21.08
CA TYR A 207 15.23 -7.92 21.30
C TYR A 207 14.90 -6.55 21.89
N ARG A 208 13.91 -5.83 21.33
CA ARG A 208 13.44 -4.55 21.87
C ARG A 208 12.88 -4.67 23.28
N PHE A 209 12.13 -5.73 23.57
CA PHE A 209 11.59 -6.00 24.90
C PHE A 209 12.70 -6.26 25.91
N ILE A 210 13.65 -7.13 25.58
CA ILE A 210 14.82 -7.43 26.45
C ILE A 210 15.64 -6.17 26.67
N PHE A 211 15.89 -5.36 25.63
CA PHE A 211 16.64 -4.11 25.73
C PHE A 211 15.91 -3.07 26.58
N ALA A 212 14.59 -2.94 26.43
CA ALA A 212 13.77 -2.07 27.26
C ALA A 212 13.78 -2.52 28.74
N PHE A 213 13.68 -3.82 28.98
CA PHE A 213 13.77 -4.39 30.33
C PHE A 213 15.15 -4.16 30.95
N TYR A 214 16.23 -4.33 30.18
CA TYR A 214 17.59 -4.06 30.63
C TYR A 214 17.82 -2.58 30.95
N LYS A 215 17.27 -1.68 30.09
CA LYS A 215 17.31 -0.23 30.31
C LYS A 215 16.53 0.17 31.57
N ALA A 216 15.31 -0.34 31.76
CA ALA A 216 14.50 -0.09 32.95
C ALA A 216 15.19 -0.59 34.24
N ARG A 217 15.83 -1.76 34.18
CA ARG A 217 16.59 -2.30 35.31
C ARG A 217 17.84 -1.45 35.64
N ARG A 218 18.48 -0.90 34.63
CA ARG A 218 19.63 0.00 34.77
C ARG A 218 19.25 1.37 35.34
N GLU A 219 18.07 1.87 34.97
CA GLU A 219 17.49 3.11 35.53
C GLU A 219 17.07 2.91 37.00
N ALA A 220 16.41 1.78 37.31
CA ALA A 220 16.04 1.43 38.67
C ALA A 220 17.26 1.24 39.59
N SER A 221 18.37 0.70 39.08
CA SER A 221 19.62 0.60 39.85
C SER A 221 20.32 1.95 40.09
N LYS A 222 20.12 2.94 39.22
CA LYS A 222 20.63 4.31 39.47
C LYS A 222 19.82 5.03 40.55
N ILE A 223 18.50 4.85 40.57
CA ILE A 223 17.61 5.43 41.59
C ILE A 223 17.96 4.90 42.98
N ASN A 224 18.32 3.62 43.12
CA ASN A 224 18.79 3.07 44.40
C ASN A 224 20.19 3.57 44.82
N PHE A 225 21.04 4.00 43.89
CA PHE A 225 22.37 4.54 44.21
C PHE A 225 22.31 5.99 44.71
N ASP A 226 21.36 6.77 44.20
CA ASP A 226 21.14 8.17 44.63
C ASP A 226 20.40 8.26 45.98
N LEU A 227 19.66 7.21 46.40
CA LEU A 227 18.99 7.12 47.71
C LEU A 227 19.92 6.71 48.86
N ILE A 228 21.12 6.17 48.59
CA ILE A 228 22.07 5.73 49.59
C ILE A 228 23.03 6.88 50.00
N ASN A 229 23.12 7.96 49.23
CA ASN A 229 24.01 9.08 49.50
C ASN A 229 23.39 10.28 50.23
N THR A 230 22.15 10.14 50.75
CA THR A 230 21.49 11.19 51.52
C THR A 230 20.98 10.63 52.84
N GLU A 231 21.89 10.24 53.72
CA GLU A 231 21.62 10.05 55.12
C GLU A 231 22.71 10.70 55.94
N THR A 232 22.40 11.82 56.56
CA THR A 232 22.60 12.10 57.97
C THR A 232 22.09 13.50 58.30
N ILE A 233 20.81 13.61 58.72
CA ILE A 233 20.38 14.68 59.67
C ILE A 233 19.27 14.05 60.54
N THR A 234 19.51 14.07 61.83
CA THR A 234 18.69 13.59 62.96
C THR A 234 17.36 14.39 63.17
N PRO A 235 16.37 13.81 63.82
CA PRO A 235 15.04 14.35 63.89
C PRO A 235 14.82 15.27 65.10
N SER A 236 14.04 16.35 64.93
CA SER A 236 13.32 16.99 66.02
C SER A 236 12.14 17.81 65.51
N GLU A 237 11.03 17.56 66.17
CA GLU A 237 9.86 18.41 66.40
C GLU A 237 8.68 18.44 65.44
N GLU A 238 7.58 17.96 65.98
CA GLU A 238 6.19 18.13 65.60
C GLU A 238 5.82 19.58 65.36
N VAL A 239 5.09 19.90 64.27
CA VAL A 239 4.10 20.98 64.24
C VAL A 239 2.95 20.63 63.28
N GLU A 240 1.80 20.76 63.82
CA GLU A 240 0.43 20.60 63.44
C GLU A 240 -0.01 20.90 61.98
N ALA A 241 -1.07 20.15 61.62
CA ALA A 241 -1.96 20.36 60.50
C ALA A 241 -2.55 21.77 60.48
N ASN A 242 -2.69 22.29 59.28
CA ASN A 242 -3.80 23.04 58.68
C ASN A 242 -3.32 23.99 57.59
N ASN A 243 -3.72 23.77 56.35
CA ASN A 243 -4.33 24.87 55.57
C ASN A 243 -4.80 24.36 54.20
N VAL A 244 -6.10 24.17 54.15
CA VAL A 244 -6.91 24.12 52.95
C VAL A 244 -6.93 25.55 52.35
N VAL A 245 -6.38 25.71 51.14
CA VAL A 245 -6.52 26.97 50.40
C VAL A 245 -7.61 26.80 49.34
N THR A 246 -8.77 27.36 49.68
CA THR A 246 -9.90 27.62 48.78
C THR A 246 -9.57 28.80 47.89
N LEU A 247 -9.57 28.61 46.57
CA LEU A 247 -9.50 29.72 45.63
C LEU A 247 -10.90 30.33 45.41
N LYS A 248 -11.08 31.54 45.94
CA LYS A 248 -12.22 32.42 45.72
C LYS A 248 -12.21 33.00 44.30
N LYS A 249 -13.39 32.97 43.68
CA LYS A 249 -13.75 33.77 42.51
C LYS A 249 -13.77 35.26 42.89
N GLU A 250 -13.04 36.09 42.21
CA GLU A 250 -13.24 37.55 42.23
C GLU A 250 -13.68 38.07 40.86
N LYS A 251 -14.84 38.71 40.88
CA LYS A 251 -15.37 39.55 39.80
C LYS A 251 -14.66 40.90 39.84
N VAL A 252 -14.05 41.35 38.76
CA VAL A 252 -13.64 42.76 38.64
C VAL A 252 -14.47 43.47 37.58
N LYS A 253 -15.09 44.55 38.04
CA LYS A 253 -15.86 45.54 37.29
C LYS A 253 -14.92 46.47 36.48
N LYS A 254 -15.48 46.97 35.35
CA LYS A 254 -14.97 48.05 34.48
C LYS A 254 -14.61 49.34 35.20
N SER A 255 -13.52 50.00 34.75
CA SER A 255 -13.37 51.46 34.65
C SER A 255 -12.10 51.78 33.83
N VAL A 256 -12.21 52.27 32.64
CA VAL A 256 -12.03 53.58 32.02
C VAL A 256 -10.65 54.25 32.19
N ASN A 257 -10.02 54.45 31.01
CA ASN A 257 -9.09 55.52 30.59
C ASN A 257 -7.69 55.65 31.20
N SER A 258 -6.67 55.39 30.35
CA SER A 258 -5.71 56.48 29.98
C SER A 258 -4.69 55.99 28.89
N LYS A 259 -4.62 56.84 27.91
CA LYS A 259 -3.59 57.19 26.94
C LYS A 259 -2.32 56.30 26.74
N LYS A 260 -2.18 55.97 25.43
CA LYS A 260 -0.98 55.49 24.72
C LYS A 260 0.32 56.27 25.05
N PRO A 261 1.45 55.58 24.84
CA PRO A 261 2.33 56.05 23.78
C PRO A 261 2.58 54.95 22.70
N LYS A 262 2.63 55.41 21.46
CA LYS A 262 2.97 54.68 20.24
C LYS A 262 4.43 54.28 20.28
N SER A 263 4.73 52.98 20.24
CA SER A 263 5.98 52.47 19.65
C SER A 263 5.72 52.07 18.21
N LYS A 264 6.47 52.64 17.28
CA LYS A 264 6.46 52.32 15.86
C LYS A 264 7.19 50.98 15.67
N GLU A 265 6.43 49.94 15.34
CA GLU A 265 7.01 48.80 14.62
C GLU A 265 7.28 49.21 13.16
N PRO A 266 8.42 48.76 12.57
CA PRO A 266 8.68 49.05 11.18
C PRO A 266 7.73 48.19 10.31
N SER A 267 6.88 48.84 9.56
CA SER A 267 6.09 48.23 8.52
C SER A 267 7.04 47.67 7.44
N LEU A 268 7.10 46.37 7.30
CA LEU A 268 7.64 45.71 6.10
C LEU A 268 6.90 46.26 4.86
N PRO A 269 7.60 46.58 3.80
CA PRO A 269 6.98 47.06 2.58
C PRO A 269 6.08 45.98 2.01
N LYS A 270 4.83 46.33 1.72
CA LYS A 270 3.94 45.52 0.91
C LYS A 270 4.66 45.21 -0.40
N SER A 271 4.99 43.95 -0.65
CA SER A 271 5.55 43.49 -1.89
C SER A 271 4.62 43.93 -3.02
N LYS A 272 5.12 44.77 -3.89
CA LYS A 272 4.50 45.00 -5.20
C LYS A 272 4.45 43.66 -5.91
N LYS A 273 3.28 43.28 -6.43
CA LYS A 273 3.16 42.11 -7.31
C LYS A 273 4.27 42.21 -8.37
N PRO A 274 5.06 41.14 -8.58
CA PRO A 274 6.06 41.18 -9.64
C PRO A 274 5.36 41.35 -10.96
N ASN A 275 5.90 42.25 -11.79
CA ASN A 275 5.52 42.44 -13.18
C ASN A 275 6.05 41.21 -13.95
N THR A 276 5.38 40.07 -13.88
CA THR A 276 5.49 39.08 -14.93
C THR A 276 5.00 39.71 -16.22
N LYS A 277 5.81 39.64 -17.27
CA LYS A 277 5.42 40.00 -18.65
C LYS A 277 4.03 39.41 -18.86
N SER A 278 3.01 40.26 -18.99
CA SER A 278 1.62 39.84 -19.05
C SER A 278 1.44 38.88 -20.24
N SER A 279 1.35 37.61 -19.99
CA SER A 279 0.65 36.72 -20.91
C SER A 279 -0.77 37.27 -21.02
N ASN A 280 -1.28 37.47 -22.23
CA ASN A 280 -2.67 37.94 -22.48
C ASN A 280 -3.71 36.91 -22.02
N TYR A 281 -3.33 35.95 -21.14
CA TYR A 281 -4.20 34.89 -20.65
C TYR A 281 -5.17 35.42 -19.60
N VAL A 282 -6.46 35.32 -19.90
CA VAL A 282 -7.56 35.71 -19.01
C VAL A 282 -8.18 34.49 -18.37
N LEU A 283 -8.18 34.43 -17.05
CA LEU A 283 -8.80 33.32 -16.29
C LEU A 283 -10.31 33.20 -16.63
N PRO A 284 -10.85 31.97 -16.66
CA PRO A 284 -12.27 31.75 -16.85
C PRO A 284 -13.11 32.51 -15.82
N PRO A 285 -14.17 33.22 -16.21
CA PRO A 285 -15.01 33.94 -15.27
C PRO A 285 -15.82 32.96 -14.42
N LEU A 286 -15.94 33.22 -13.10
CA LEU A 286 -16.73 32.40 -12.17
C LEU A 286 -18.20 32.21 -12.59
N LYS A 287 -18.71 33.03 -13.48
CA LYS A 287 -20.08 32.93 -14.04
C LYS A 287 -20.31 31.66 -14.87
N LEU A 288 -19.25 30.99 -15.33
CA LEU A 288 -19.36 29.71 -16.03
C LEU A 288 -19.78 28.55 -15.13
N LEU A 289 -19.63 28.75 -13.81
CA LEU A 289 -20.04 27.76 -12.81
C LEU A 289 -21.42 28.14 -12.24
N LYS A 290 -22.31 27.17 -12.20
CA LYS A 290 -23.66 27.32 -11.61
C LYS A 290 -23.56 27.34 -10.09
N MET A 291 -24.39 28.15 -9.45
CA MET A 291 -24.54 28.15 -7.99
C MET A 291 -25.55 27.07 -7.58
N GLY A 292 -25.32 26.41 -6.46
CA GLY A 292 -26.25 25.46 -5.89
C GLY A 292 -27.55 26.13 -5.43
N THR A 293 -28.63 25.38 -5.47
CA THR A 293 -29.93 25.87 -4.94
C THR A 293 -29.95 25.79 -3.43
N ASP A 294 -30.35 26.88 -2.78
CA ASP A 294 -30.54 26.90 -1.32
C ASP A 294 -31.79 26.08 -0.93
N VAL A 295 -31.57 24.86 -0.52
CA VAL A 295 -32.60 24.02 0.10
C VAL A 295 -32.48 24.20 1.61
N SER A 296 -33.29 25.07 2.20
CA SER A 296 -33.31 25.22 3.66
C SER A 296 -34.06 24.05 4.31
N THR A 297 -33.37 23.25 5.11
CA THR A 297 -34.02 22.20 5.90
C THR A 297 -35.05 22.87 6.89
N SER A 298 -36.27 22.40 6.87
CA SER A 298 -37.36 22.95 7.72
C SER A 298 -36.94 22.86 9.20
N LYS A 299 -36.95 24.01 9.90
CA LYS A 299 -36.66 24.08 11.34
C LYS A 299 -37.57 23.14 12.15
N LYS A 300 -38.82 22.96 11.73
CA LYS A 300 -39.79 22.06 12.37
C LYS A 300 -39.33 20.60 12.28
N LEU A 301 -38.83 20.17 11.12
CA LEU A 301 -38.33 18.80 10.91
C LEU A 301 -37.06 18.54 11.76
N LEU A 302 -36.14 19.51 11.82
CA LEU A 302 -34.95 19.42 12.65
C LEU A 302 -35.30 19.26 14.15
N GLN A 303 -36.29 20.01 14.60
CA GLN A 303 -36.73 19.97 15.99
C GLN A 303 -37.48 18.68 16.33
N GLN A 304 -38.29 18.18 15.40
CA GLN A 304 -38.96 16.88 15.56
C GLN A 304 -37.96 15.74 15.66
N THR A 305 -37.01 15.64 14.75
CA THR A 305 -35.94 14.64 14.81
C THR A 305 -35.10 14.72 16.10
N ALA A 306 -34.88 15.93 16.62
CA ALA A 306 -34.23 16.16 17.89
C ALA A 306 -35.02 15.57 19.07
N THR A 307 -36.35 15.79 19.09
CA THR A 307 -37.24 15.25 20.12
C THR A 307 -37.31 13.73 20.04
N ASP A 308 -37.44 13.18 18.82
CA ASP A 308 -37.50 11.75 18.59
C ASP A 308 -36.19 11.07 19.07
N LEU A 309 -35.04 11.70 18.79
CA LEU A 309 -33.72 11.24 19.25
C LEU A 309 -33.60 11.25 20.78
N GLN A 310 -34.04 12.32 21.43
CA GLN A 310 -34.01 12.42 22.90
C GLN A 310 -34.90 11.37 23.57
N ASN A 311 -36.11 11.17 23.05
CA ASN A 311 -37.04 10.14 23.53
C ASN A 311 -36.44 8.76 23.42
N LEU A 312 -35.86 8.42 22.24
CA LEU A 312 -35.20 7.14 22.01
C LEU A 312 -34.06 6.90 23.01
N LEU A 313 -33.18 7.86 23.21
CA LEU A 313 -32.08 7.74 24.16
C LEU A 313 -32.60 7.50 25.59
N LYS A 314 -33.66 8.19 25.98
CA LYS A 314 -34.28 8.02 27.28
C LYS A 314 -34.93 6.64 27.44
N GLU A 315 -35.61 6.10 26.40
CA GLU A 315 -36.21 4.77 26.39
C GLU A 315 -35.15 3.67 26.56
N HIS A 316 -33.94 3.86 25.99
CA HIS A 316 -32.79 2.97 26.17
C HIS A 316 -32.00 3.26 27.47
N GLY A 317 -32.53 4.13 28.37
CA GLY A 317 -31.92 4.43 29.65
C GLY A 317 -30.61 5.23 29.50
N VAL A 318 -30.46 6.02 28.44
CA VAL A 318 -29.36 6.96 28.25
C VAL A 318 -29.84 8.37 28.62
N GLU A 319 -29.35 8.87 29.73
CA GLU A 319 -29.61 10.27 30.14
C GLU A 319 -28.63 11.17 29.39
N ALA A 320 -29.14 11.92 28.42
CA ALA A 320 -28.38 12.82 27.59
C ALA A 320 -29.17 14.07 27.27
N GLU A 321 -28.50 15.22 27.23
CA GLU A 321 -29.09 16.51 26.87
C GLU A 321 -28.63 16.92 25.46
N LEU A 322 -29.57 17.35 24.61
CA LEU A 322 -29.25 17.89 23.30
C LEU A 322 -28.82 19.37 23.47
N THR A 323 -27.53 19.63 23.21
CA THR A 323 -26.94 20.96 23.40
C THR A 323 -26.94 21.80 22.13
N LYS A 324 -26.83 21.17 20.95
CA LYS A 324 -26.74 21.90 19.68
C LYS A 324 -27.21 21.06 18.47
N ILE A 325 -27.85 21.73 17.52
CA ILE A 325 -28.17 21.18 16.19
C ILE A 325 -27.36 21.98 15.18
N VAL A 326 -26.58 21.25 14.36
CA VAL A 326 -25.76 21.81 13.28
C VAL A 326 -26.27 21.25 11.96
N PRO A 327 -27.16 21.99 11.24
CA PRO A 327 -27.64 21.57 9.94
C PRO A 327 -26.56 21.75 8.89
N GLY A 328 -26.27 20.69 8.12
CA GLY A 328 -25.35 20.71 7.01
C GLY A 328 -26.04 20.39 5.68
N PRO A 329 -25.29 20.38 4.57
CA PRO A 329 -25.86 20.19 3.23
C PRO A 329 -26.48 18.80 3.05
N THR A 330 -25.86 17.77 3.59
CA THR A 330 -26.24 16.36 3.39
C THR A 330 -26.66 15.67 4.65
N VAL A 331 -26.04 16.04 5.78
CA VAL A 331 -26.32 15.52 7.12
C VAL A 331 -26.54 16.65 8.12
N THR A 332 -27.33 16.38 9.15
CA THR A 332 -27.45 17.24 10.32
C THR A 332 -26.77 16.56 11.50
N ARG A 333 -25.90 17.30 12.21
CA ARG A 333 -25.26 16.82 13.42
C ARG A 333 -26.02 17.32 14.65
N TYR A 334 -26.47 16.36 15.46
CA TYR A 334 -27.08 16.60 16.78
C TYR A 334 -25.99 16.36 17.82
N GLU A 335 -25.66 17.40 18.57
CA GLU A 335 -24.64 17.35 19.64
C GLU A 335 -25.33 17.11 20.97
N ILE A 336 -24.97 16.01 21.64
CA ILE A 336 -25.53 15.60 22.94
C ILE A 336 -24.43 15.56 24.00
N GLU A 337 -24.76 15.99 25.19
CA GLU A 337 -23.94 15.84 26.39
C GLU A 337 -24.53 14.75 27.29
N LEU A 338 -23.67 13.85 27.80
CA LEU A 338 -24.10 12.77 28.66
C LEU A 338 -24.12 13.20 30.12
N SER A 339 -25.14 12.77 30.87
CA SER A 339 -25.18 12.93 32.31
C SER A 339 -24.01 12.23 33.00
N PRO A 340 -23.49 12.74 34.14
CA PRO A 340 -22.39 12.11 34.87
C PRO A 340 -22.66 10.62 35.15
N GLY A 341 -21.69 9.76 34.86
CA GLY A 341 -21.80 8.30 35.06
C GLY A 341 -22.32 7.53 33.85
N VAL A 342 -22.83 8.14 32.80
CA VAL A 342 -23.24 7.46 31.57
C VAL A 342 -22.02 7.19 30.71
N LYS A 343 -21.83 5.91 30.33
CA LYS A 343 -20.70 5.49 29.47
C LYS A 343 -20.96 5.85 28.01
N VAL A 344 -19.95 6.43 27.33
CA VAL A 344 -19.98 6.73 25.89
C VAL A 344 -20.31 5.48 25.05
N SER A 345 -19.79 4.32 25.44
CA SER A 345 -20.04 3.05 24.74
C SER A 345 -21.52 2.67 24.70
N LYS A 346 -22.34 3.09 25.70
CA LYS A 346 -23.77 2.84 25.70
C LYS A 346 -24.49 3.57 24.56
N VAL A 347 -24.04 4.80 24.23
CA VAL A 347 -24.58 5.53 23.08
C VAL A 347 -24.09 4.97 21.77
N THR A 348 -22.78 4.65 21.69
CA THR A 348 -22.21 4.15 20.42
C THR A 348 -22.75 2.78 20.01
N SER A 349 -23.20 1.95 20.96
CA SER A 349 -23.87 0.69 20.66
C SER A 349 -25.28 0.85 20.08
N LEU A 350 -25.95 1.99 20.31
CA LEU A 350 -27.31 2.25 19.82
C LEU A 350 -27.37 2.77 18.37
N SER A 351 -26.27 2.75 17.62
CA SER A 351 -26.23 3.31 16.26
C SER A 351 -27.30 2.71 15.33
N HIS A 352 -27.54 1.41 15.42
CA HIS A 352 -28.55 0.71 14.61
C HIS A 352 -29.97 1.00 15.08
N ASP A 353 -30.19 1.08 16.39
CA ASP A 353 -31.50 1.39 16.99
C ASP A 353 -31.91 2.84 16.65
N ILE A 354 -30.96 3.78 16.68
CA ILE A 354 -31.17 5.17 16.24
C ILE A 354 -31.49 5.22 14.74
N ALA A 355 -30.78 4.48 13.89
CA ALA A 355 -31.04 4.43 12.47
C ALA A 355 -32.45 3.86 12.18
N TYR A 356 -32.82 2.78 12.86
CA TYR A 356 -34.14 2.16 12.75
C TYR A 356 -35.27 3.12 13.18
N ALA A 357 -35.17 3.70 14.34
CA ALA A 357 -36.23 4.59 14.89
C ALA A 357 -36.43 5.85 14.05
N LEU A 358 -35.35 6.41 13.48
CA LEU A 358 -35.41 7.58 12.61
C LEU A 358 -35.66 7.25 11.13
N ALA A 359 -35.82 5.97 10.80
CA ALA A 359 -36.03 5.46 9.44
C ALA A 359 -34.95 5.98 8.47
N THR A 360 -33.67 5.89 8.88
CA THR A 360 -32.52 6.29 8.08
C THR A 360 -31.65 5.07 7.75
N PRO A 361 -30.94 5.04 6.60
CA PRO A 361 -30.14 3.89 6.21
C PRO A 361 -28.95 3.63 7.15
N ASP A 362 -28.32 4.68 7.67
CA ASP A 362 -27.25 4.62 8.66
C ASP A 362 -27.13 5.92 9.44
N VAL A 363 -26.49 5.85 10.61
CA VAL A 363 -26.19 6.98 11.49
C VAL A 363 -24.71 6.90 11.89
N ARG A 364 -23.99 7.99 11.73
CA ARG A 364 -22.59 8.06 12.15
C ARG A 364 -22.48 8.74 13.50
N LEU A 365 -21.78 8.09 14.44
CA LEU A 365 -21.53 8.61 15.77
C LEU A 365 -20.09 9.11 15.88
N LEU A 366 -19.91 10.36 16.28
CA LEU A 366 -18.62 10.98 16.54
C LEU A 366 -18.46 11.18 18.06
N ALA A 367 -17.68 10.32 18.69
CA ALA A 367 -17.56 10.31 20.14
C ALA A 367 -16.09 10.24 20.60
N PRO A 368 -15.55 11.29 21.22
CA PRO A 368 -16.14 12.63 21.43
C PRO A 368 -16.02 13.54 20.19
N ILE A 369 -16.79 14.63 20.17
CA ILE A 369 -16.53 15.73 19.22
C ILE A 369 -15.19 16.39 19.60
N PRO A 370 -14.29 16.63 18.64
CA PRO A 370 -13.01 17.25 18.92
C PRO A 370 -13.14 18.60 19.65
N GLY A 371 -12.46 18.70 20.80
CA GLY A 371 -12.46 19.92 21.62
C GLY A 371 -13.71 20.13 22.45
N ARG A 372 -14.65 19.15 22.55
CA ARG A 372 -15.88 19.23 23.36
C ARG A 372 -16.15 17.93 24.11
N SER A 373 -16.76 18.03 25.28
CA SER A 373 -17.25 16.87 26.05
C SER A 373 -18.64 16.44 25.57
N ALA A 374 -18.83 16.33 24.25
CA ALA A 374 -20.10 16.00 23.64
C ALA A 374 -19.95 14.91 22.58
N ILE A 375 -21.03 14.21 22.30
CA ILE A 375 -21.14 13.22 21.22
C ILE A 375 -21.91 13.84 20.06
N GLY A 376 -21.41 13.71 18.84
CA GLY A 376 -22.10 14.12 17.63
C GLY A 376 -22.82 12.93 16.99
N ILE A 377 -24.11 13.05 16.78
CA ILE A 377 -24.93 12.10 16.05
C ILE A 377 -25.24 12.72 14.69
N GLU A 378 -24.65 12.16 13.64
CA GLU A 378 -24.81 12.66 12.27
C GLU A 378 -25.93 11.85 11.57
N ILE A 379 -27.04 12.52 11.29
CA ILE A 379 -28.24 11.94 10.70
C ILE A 379 -28.40 12.46 9.28
N PRO A 380 -28.63 11.61 8.25
CA PRO A 380 -28.89 12.01 6.88
C PRO A 380 -30.11 12.93 6.75
N ASN A 381 -29.98 14.02 6.00
CA ASN A 381 -31.10 14.90 5.69
C ASN A 381 -32.06 14.20 4.72
N ARG A 382 -33.37 14.31 4.94
CA ARG A 382 -34.41 13.82 4.01
C ARG A 382 -34.33 14.55 2.66
N GLN A 383 -34.09 15.86 2.68
CA GLN A 383 -33.80 16.67 1.49
C GLN A 383 -32.35 17.11 1.55
N ARG A 384 -31.56 16.73 0.56
CA ARG A 384 -30.12 17.02 0.47
C ARG A 384 -29.90 18.22 -0.45
N ARG A 385 -29.01 19.13 -0.05
CA ARG A 385 -28.54 20.22 -0.90
C ARG A 385 -27.43 19.71 -1.81
N LEU A 386 -27.55 19.96 -3.11
CA LEU A 386 -26.44 19.78 -4.03
C LEU A 386 -25.41 20.91 -3.78
N VAL A 387 -24.18 20.53 -3.48
CA VAL A 387 -23.05 21.46 -3.32
C VAL A 387 -22.42 21.64 -4.69
N SER A 388 -22.44 22.84 -5.26
CA SER A 388 -21.80 23.13 -6.54
C SER A 388 -20.35 23.60 -6.34
N LEU A 389 -19.48 23.40 -7.35
CA LEU A 389 -18.13 23.96 -7.35
C LEU A 389 -18.17 25.50 -7.34
N GLY A 390 -19.19 26.10 -7.97
CA GLY A 390 -19.44 27.54 -7.93
C GLY A 390 -19.61 28.07 -6.50
N ASP A 391 -20.40 27.37 -5.63
CA ASP A 391 -20.55 27.75 -4.23
C ASP A 391 -19.21 27.78 -3.47
N VAL A 392 -18.34 26.78 -3.74
CA VAL A 392 -17.05 26.67 -3.06
C VAL A 392 -16.09 27.78 -3.53
N LEU A 393 -15.94 27.97 -4.85
CA LEU A 393 -14.96 28.94 -5.39
C LEU A 393 -15.36 30.41 -5.22
N THR A 394 -16.66 30.70 -5.02
CA THR A 394 -17.15 32.08 -4.74
C THR A 394 -17.14 32.42 -3.25
N SER A 395 -16.89 31.44 -2.38
CA SER A 395 -16.91 31.60 -0.91
C SER A 395 -15.88 32.63 -0.42
N PRO A 396 -16.10 33.20 0.78
CA PRO A 396 -15.12 34.09 1.42
C PRO A 396 -13.79 33.38 1.72
N GLU A 397 -13.83 32.08 1.97
CA GLU A 397 -12.66 31.23 2.23
C GLU A 397 -11.80 31.13 0.97
N ALA A 398 -12.40 30.87 -0.18
CA ALA A 398 -11.70 30.79 -1.46
C ALA A 398 -11.02 32.08 -1.88
N LYS A 399 -11.65 33.24 -1.53
CA LYS A 399 -11.10 34.57 -1.85
C LYS A 399 -9.88 34.97 -1.02
N LYS A 400 -9.67 34.32 0.13
CA LYS A 400 -8.51 34.56 1.01
C LYS A 400 -7.27 33.78 0.62
N LEU A 401 -7.41 32.76 -0.23
CA LEU A 401 -6.37 31.82 -0.61
C LEU A 401 -5.84 32.17 -2.02
N ASP A 402 -4.64 32.77 -2.09
CA ASP A 402 -4.04 33.22 -3.35
C ASP A 402 -3.13 32.20 -4.03
N HIS A 403 -2.79 31.06 -3.33
CA HIS A 403 -1.87 30.08 -3.91
C HIS A 403 -2.50 29.37 -5.13
N PRO A 404 -1.78 29.18 -6.25
CA PRO A 404 -2.30 28.59 -7.49
C PRO A 404 -2.84 27.16 -7.30
N LEU A 405 -2.25 26.38 -6.39
CA LEU A 405 -2.63 25.00 -6.12
C LEU A 405 -3.78 24.85 -5.09
N ASN A 406 -4.51 25.93 -4.76
CA ASN A 406 -5.71 25.84 -3.94
C ASN A 406 -6.90 25.32 -4.76
N VAL A 407 -7.42 24.16 -4.40
CA VAL A 407 -8.54 23.52 -5.09
C VAL A 407 -9.74 23.33 -4.17
N GLY A 408 -10.94 23.51 -4.71
CA GLY A 408 -12.19 23.35 -3.99
C GLY A 408 -12.55 21.87 -3.82
N LEU A 409 -12.79 21.44 -2.58
CA LEU A 409 -13.28 20.09 -2.28
C LEU A 409 -14.79 20.03 -2.10
N GLY A 410 -15.38 21.00 -1.37
CA GLY A 410 -16.79 20.95 -1.03
C GLY A 410 -17.15 21.82 0.19
N LEU A 411 -18.19 21.42 0.92
CA LEU A 411 -18.61 22.05 2.16
C LEU A 411 -18.47 21.09 3.33
N ASP A 412 -18.05 21.60 4.49
CA ASP A 412 -18.06 20.83 5.73
C ASP A 412 -19.49 20.66 6.28
N ILE A 413 -19.62 19.95 7.43
CA ILE A 413 -20.90 19.73 8.09
C ILE A 413 -21.59 21.04 8.51
N SER A 414 -20.82 22.12 8.74
CA SER A 414 -21.36 23.43 9.10
C SER A 414 -21.74 24.31 7.91
N GLY A 415 -21.51 23.81 6.68
CA GLY A 415 -21.75 24.54 5.44
C GLY A 415 -20.63 25.49 5.05
N GLN A 416 -19.45 25.42 5.70
CA GLN A 416 -18.28 26.21 5.34
C GLN A 416 -17.52 25.58 4.19
N ALA A 417 -17.02 26.41 3.27
CA ALA A 417 -16.25 25.92 2.13
C ALA A 417 -14.89 25.36 2.58
N ARG A 418 -14.59 24.17 2.05
CA ARG A 418 -13.32 23.48 2.26
C ARG A 418 -12.53 23.43 0.97
N LEU A 419 -11.39 24.08 1.01
CA LEU A 419 -10.37 24.04 -0.03
C LEU A 419 -9.14 23.36 0.55
N ILE A 420 -8.37 22.72 -0.29
CA ILE A 420 -7.04 22.18 0.04
C ILE A 420 -5.99 22.83 -0.84
N ASN A 421 -4.80 23.00 -0.29
CA ASN A 421 -3.62 23.43 -1.04
C ASN A 421 -2.76 22.20 -1.34
N LEU A 422 -2.62 21.85 -2.63
CA LEU A 422 -1.82 20.71 -3.04
C LEU A 422 -0.32 20.87 -2.74
N SER A 423 0.18 22.09 -2.50
CA SER A 423 1.57 22.27 -2.05
C SER A 423 1.77 21.91 -0.58
N GLU A 424 0.75 22.12 0.26
CA GLU A 424 0.75 21.75 1.68
C GLU A 424 0.42 20.26 1.89
N LEU A 425 -0.51 19.73 1.07
CA LEU A 425 -0.90 18.32 0.99
C LEU A 425 -0.36 17.75 -0.33
N PRO A 426 0.95 17.51 -0.43
CA PRO A 426 1.63 17.37 -1.72
C PRO A 426 1.11 16.22 -2.57
N HIS A 427 0.59 15.19 -1.93
CA HIS A 427 0.06 14.01 -2.60
C HIS A 427 -1.24 13.61 -1.90
N VAL A 428 -2.25 13.29 -2.70
CA VAL A 428 -3.59 12.96 -2.23
C VAL A 428 -4.02 11.62 -2.83
N LEU A 429 -4.43 10.71 -1.95
CA LEU A 429 -5.04 9.44 -2.33
C LEU A 429 -6.56 9.56 -2.20
N ILE A 430 -7.29 9.22 -3.26
CA ILE A 430 -8.75 9.30 -3.34
C ILE A 430 -9.30 7.91 -3.62
N ALA A 431 -10.14 7.37 -2.74
CA ALA A 431 -10.73 6.06 -2.96
C ALA A 431 -12.21 5.99 -2.59
N GLY A 432 -12.95 5.08 -3.25
CA GLY A 432 -14.36 4.84 -3.00
C GLY A 432 -15.00 4.02 -4.09
N GLN A 433 -16.15 3.42 -3.80
CA GLN A 433 -16.88 2.58 -4.78
C GLN A 433 -17.41 3.40 -5.97
N THR A 434 -17.76 2.71 -7.04
CA THR A 434 -18.38 3.30 -8.23
C THR A 434 -19.64 4.09 -7.85
N GLY A 435 -19.77 5.32 -8.36
CA GLY A 435 -20.91 6.20 -8.07
C GLY A 435 -20.85 6.90 -6.70
N ALA A 436 -19.81 6.69 -5.88
CA ALA A 436 -19.70 7.35 -4.58
C ALA A 436 -19.33 8.84 -4.65
N GLY A 437 -18.78 9.33 -5.78
CA GLY A 437 -18.41 10.73 -5.98
C GLY A 437 -16.93 10.97 -6.29
N LYS A 438 -16.11 9.92 -6.46
CA LYS A 438 -14.69 9.99 -6.79
C LYS A 438 -14.40 10.85 -8.02
N SER A 439 -15.04 10.56 -9.14
CA SER A 439 -14.85 11.27 -10.41
C SER A 439 -15.27 12.73 -10.32
N SER A 440 -16.35 13.02 -9.58
CA SER A 440 -16.78 14.40 -9.32
C SER A 440 -15.70 15.19 -8.54
N CYS A 441 -15.06 14.55 -7.56
CA CYS A 441 -13.97 15.17 -6.81
C CYS A 441 -12.76 15.48 -7.69
N ILE A 442 -12.33 14.53 -8.55
CA ILE A 442 -11.23 14.75 -9.49
C ILE A 442 -11.59 15.90 -10.45
N ASN A 443 -12.80 15.89 -11.02
CA ASN A 443 -13.29 16.95 -11.88
C ASN A 443 -13.32 18.30 -11.15
N SER A 444 -13.72 18.35 -9.88
CA SER A 444 -13.69 19.57 -9.07
C SER A 444 -12.25 20.08 -8.86
N ILE A 445 -11.29 19.18 -8.60
CA ILE A 445 -9.87 19.54 -8.46
C ILE A 445 -9.33 20.11 -9.78
N VAL A 446 -9.52 19.40 -10.90
CA VAL A 446 -9.03 19.82 -12.21
C VAL A 446 -9.68 21.13 -12.67
N THR A 447 -11.00 21.24 -12.54
CA THR A 447 -11.73 22.47 -12.91
C THR A 447 -11.30 23.64 -12.01
N SER A 448 -11.05 23.42 -10.70
CA SER A 448 -10.51 24.46 -9.82
C SER A 448 -9.16 24.98 -10.30
N LEU A 449 -8.26 24.10 -10.74
CA LEU A 449 -6.97 24.51 -11.31
C LEU A 449 -7.16 25.33 -12.57
N LEU A 450 -8.00 24.88 -13.52
CA LEU A 450 -8.27 25.62 -14.76
C LEU A 450 -8.91 27.00 -14.54
N MET A 451 -9.75 27.12 -13.48
CA MET A 451 -10.40 28.37 -13.11
C MET A 451 -9.49 29.39 -12.44
N ARG A 452 -8.38 28.95 -11.85
CA ARG A 452 -7.55 29.76 -10.94
C ARG A 452 -6.11 29.97 -11.41
N THR A 453 -5.65 29.22 -12.43
CA THR A 453 -4.26 29.23 -12.87
C THR A 453 -4.13 29.41 -14.38
N ASN A 454 -2.98 29.88 -14.80
CA ASN A 454 -2.59 29.89 -16.20
C ASN A 454 -1.63 28.72 -16.51
N PRO A 455 -1.41 28.36 -17.79
CA PRO A 455 -0.55 27.24 -18.17
C PRO A 455 0.93 27.38 -17.79
N ASP A 456 1.39 28.61 -17.50
CA ASP A 456 2.76 28.88 -17.10
C ASP A 456 2.95 28.73 -15.57
N GLU A 457 1.85 28.69 -14.80
CA GLU A 457 1.84 28.45 -13.37
C GLU A 457 1.67 26.97 -13.03
N VAL A 458 0.75 26.28 -13.76
CA VAL A 458 0.42 24.87 -13.49
C VAL A 458 0.32 24.09 -14.79
N LYS A 459 1.04 22.98 -14.85
CA LYS A 459 0.92 21.96 -15.89
C LYS A 459 0.36 20.67 -15.30
N MET A 460 -0.26 19.84 -16.14
CA MET A 460 -0.89 18.60 -15.70
C MET A 460 -0.51 17.42 -16.60
N VAL A 461 -0.39 16.24 -15.99
CA VAL A 461 -0.34 14.94 -16.66
C VAL A 461 -1.57 14.15 -16.18
N MET A 462 -2.39 13.69 -17.10
CA MET A 462 -3.63 12.97 -16.78
C MET A 462 -3.61 11.54 -17.31
N VAL A 463 -3.98 10.59 -16.46
CA VAL A 463 -4.04 9.17 -16.78
C VAL A 463 -5.47 8.65 -16.54
N ASP A 464 -6.12 8.22 -17.61
CA ASP A 464 -7.48 7.66 -17.60
C ASP A 464 -7.54 6.36 -18.44
N PRO A 465 -7.22 5.21 -17.85
CA PRO A 465 -7.23 3.94 -18.57
C PRO A 465 -8.60 3.55 -19.11
N LYS A 466 -9.66 4.02 -18.46
CA LYS A 466 -11.07 3.72 -18.82
C LYS A 466 -11.60 4.60 -19.94
N ARG A 467 -10.98 5.70 -20.26
CA ARG A 467 -11.36 6.69 -21.29
C ARG A 467 -12.73 7.35 -21.06
N VAL A 468 -13.15 7.49 -19.81
CA VAL A 468 -14.50 7.95 -19.47
C VAL A 468 -14.49 9.32 -18.81
N GLU A 469 -13.56 9.57 -17.90
CA GLU A 469 -13.66 10.68 -16.96
C GLU A 469 -12.87 11.92 -17.38
N LEU A 470 -11.63 11.73 -17.87
CA LEU A 470 -10.70 12.83 -18.11
C LEU A 470 -10.55 13.22 -19.58
N GLY A 471 -11.11 12.45 -20.51
CA GLY A 471 -10.97 12.68 -21.94
C GLY A 471 -11.45 14.07 -22.41
N GLN A 472 -12.41 14.68 -21.70
CA GLN A 472 -12.95 16.02 -21.98
C GLN A 472 -11.93 17.15 -21.82
N TYR A 473 -10.86 16.94 -21.05
CA TYR A 473 -9.78 17.91 -20.84
C TYR A 473 -8.68 17.88 -21.93
N ASN A 474 -8.75 16.98 -22.91
CA ASN A 474 -7.77 16.96 -24.00
C ASN A 474 -7.69 18.32 -24.70
N ASN A 475 -6.51 18.70 -25.15
CA ASN A 475 -6.18 19.96 -25.83
C ASN A 475 -6.30 21.23 -24.96
N VAL A 476 -6.38 21.13 -23.62
CA VAL A 476 -6.19 22.32 -22.78
C VAL A 476 -4.70 22.64 -22.67
N PRO A 477 -4.29 23.93 -22.68
CA PRO A 477 -2.88 24.32 -22.67
C PRO A 477 -2.14 23.96 -21.37
N HIS A 478 -2.86 23.58 -20.32
CA HIS A 478 -2.28 23.10 -19.07
C HIS A 478 -1.76 21.65 -19.18
N LEU A 479 -2.14 20.88 -20.21
CA LEU A 479 -1.67 19.51 -20.37
C LEU A 479 -0.26 19.45 -20.96
N LEU A 480 0.61 18.63 -20.37
CA LEU A 480 1.93 18.29 -20.91
C LEU A 480 1.85 17.24 -22.02
N THR A 481 0.82 16.41 -22.00
CA THR A 481 0.55 15.41 -23.03
C THR A 481 -0.96 15.17 -23.14
N LYS A 482 -1.42 14.51 -24.23
CA LYS A 482 -2.81 14.04 -24.30
C LYS A 482 -3.11 13.12 -23.12
N VAL A 483 -4.38 13.09 -22.68
CA VAL A 483 -4.81 12.16 -21.62
C VAL A 483 -4.37 10.75 -21.95
N ILE A 484 -3.58 10.14 -21.07
CA ILE A 484 -2.94 8.84 -21.27
C ILE A 484 -3.96 7.76 -20.98
N THR A 485 -4.24 6.92 -21.96
CA THR A 485 -5.23 5.83 -21.85
C THR A 485 -4.60 4.44 -21.84
N ASN A 486 -3.32 4.33 -22.19
CA ASN A 486 -2.58 3.08 -22.18
C ASN A 486 -1.79 2.96 -20.88
N PRO A 487 -2.00 1.89 -20.05
CA PRO A 487 -1.28 1.71 -18.80
C PRO A 487 0.25 1.68 -18.94
N LYS A 488 0.82 1.12 -20.00
CA LYS A 488 2.28 1.13 -20.24
C LYS A 488 2.80 2.55 -20.42
N LYS A 489 2.13 3.36 -21.26
CA LYS A 489 2.49 4.78 -21.43
C LYS A 489 2.30 5.60 -20.15
N ALA A 490 1.44 5.15 -19.24
CA ALA A 490 1.32 5.77 -17.92
C ALA A 490 2.54 5.51 -17.04
N VAL A 491 3.17 4.34 -17.17
CA VAL A 491 4.46 4.03 -16.52
C VAL A 491 5.56 4.94 -17.06
N ASP A 492 5.62 5.13 -18.40
CA ASP A 492 6.59 6.01 -19.03
C ASP A 492 6.43 7.45 -18.52
N ALA A 493 5.19 7.95 -18.43
CA ALA A 493 4.90 9.29 -17.90
C ALA A 493 5.25 9.43 -16.40
N LEU A 494 5.08 8.39 -15.58
CA LEU A 494 5.51 8.40 -14.19
C LEU A 494 7.04 8.38 -14.08
N THR A 495 7.72 7.61 -14.93
CA THR A 495 9.18 7.58 -15.02
C THR A 495 9.72 8.94 -15.47
N TRP A 496 9.09 9.55 -16.47
CA TRP A 496 9.41 10.92 -16.87
C TRP A 496 9.23 11.91 -15.70
N ALA A 497 8.15 11.80 -14.94
CA ALA A 497 7.93 12.69 -13.78
C ALA A 497 9.02 12.54 -12.72
N VAL A 498 9.57 11.31 -12.55
CA VAL A 498 10.73 11.04 -11.67
C VAL A 498 11.99 11.72 -12.24
N SER A 499 12.26 11.60 -13.54
CA SER A 499 13.42 12.25 -14.16
C SER A 499 13.31 13.78 -14.13
N GLU A 500 12.11 14.32 -14.35
CA GLU A 500 11.85 15.77 -14.21
C GLU A 500 12.02 16.24 -12.75
N MET A 501 11.68 15.37 -11.78
CA MET A 501 11.96 15.63 -10.38
C MET A 501 13.47 15.78 -10.14
N ASP A 502 14.26 14.83 -10.61
CA ASP A 502 15.72 14.84 -10.43
C ASP A 502 16.33 16.09 -11.13
N ARG A 503 15.95 16.37 -12.38
CA ARG A 503 16.36 17.59 -13.11
C ARG A 503 16.07 18.88 -12.32
N ARG A 504 14.88 18.97 -11.70
CA ARG A 504 14.54 20.14 -10.88
C ARG A 504 15.36 20.25 -9.62
N TYR A 505 15.73 19.13 -9.00
CA TYR A 505 16.65 19.15 -7.86
C TYR A 505 18.01 19.72 -8.23
N ASP A 506 18.55 19.37 -9.40
CA ASP A 506 19.81 19.92 -9.92
C ASP A 506 19.70 21.44 -10.12
N LEU A 507 18.60 21.93 -10.74
CA LEU A 507 18.34 23.36 -10.90
C LEU A 507 18.20 24.11 -9.56
N LEU A 508 17.55 23.49 -8.54
CA LEU A 508 17.47 24.08 -7.22
C LEU A 508 18.83 24.14 -6.52
N ALA A 509 19.66 23.11 -6.68
CA ALA A 509 21.02 23.07 -6.14
C ALA A 509 21.90 24.14 -6.78
N ASP A 510 21.90 24.23 -8.10
CA ASP A 510 22.63 25.26 -8.87
C ASP A 510 22.15 26.68 -8.52
N GLY A 511 20.84 26.86 -8.36
CA GLY A 511 20.22 28.12 -7.94
C GLY A 511 20.41 28.44 -6.45
N GLN A 512 21.00 27.52 -5.65
CA GLN A 512 21.17 27.63 -4.19
C GLN A 512 19.85 27.97 -3.47
N VAL A 513 18.77 27.26 -3.81
CA VAL A 513 17.44 27.39 -3.21
C VAL A 513 16.96 26.04 -2.68
N ARG A 514 16.02 26.08 -1.71
CA ARG A 514 15.54 24.86 -1.04
C ARG A 514 14.27 24.28 -1.64
N ASP A 515 13.47 25.14 -2.25
CA ASP A 515 12.16 24.76 -2.78
C ASP A 515 11.74 25.65 -3.97
N ILE A 516 10.68 25.24 -4.64
CA ILE A 516 10.14 25.93 -5.82
C ILE A 516 9.71 27.37 -5.51
N ASN A 517 9.25 27.69 -4.30
CA ASN A 517 8.82 29.04 -3.96
C ASN A 517 10.04 29.97 -3.91
N GLY A 518 11.11 29.55 -3.22
CA GLY A 518 12.37 30.27 -3.19
C GLY A 518 13.01 30.40 -4.58
N TYR A 519 12.83 29.38 -5.44
CA TYR A 519 13.27 29.42 -6.83
C TYR A 519 12.51 30.48 -7.63
N HIS A 520 11.18 30.49 -7.54
CA HIS A 520 10.35 31.49 -8.20
C HIS A 520 10.65 32.91 -7.71
N GLU A 521 10.82 33.09 -6.39
CA GLU A 521 11.19 34.41 -5.83
C GLU A 521 12.52 34.93 -6.39
N LYS A 522 13.56 34.08 -6.48
CA LYS A 522 14.86 34.46 -7.05
C LYS A 522 14.77 34.71 -8.56
N PHE A 523 14.02 33.87 -9.29
CA PHE A 523 13.83 34.02 -10.72
C PHE A 523 13.08 35.32 -11.06
N ASP A 524 11.94 35.55 -10.37
CA ASP A 524 11.12 36.74 -10.57
C ASP A 524 11.83 38.05 -10.12
N ALA A 525 12.79 37.94 -9.20
CA ALA A 525 13.68 39.03 -8.80
C ALA A 525 14.85 39.29 -9.80
N GLY A 526 15.01 38.45 -10.85
CA GLY A 526 16.10 38.54 -11.81
C GLY A 526 17.48 38.18 -11.24
N LEU A 527 17.51 37.38 -10.15
CA LEU A 527 18.75 36.93 -9.49
C LEU A 527 19.30 35.62 -10.07
N LEU A 528 18.54 34.96 -10.94
CA LEU A 528 18.94 33.79 -11.70
C LEU A 528 19.16 34.15 -13.17
N ASP A 529 20.20 33.59 -13.75
CA ASP A 529 20.53 33.80 -15.17
C ASP A 529 19.48 33.12 -16.08
N THR A 530 18.77 33.89 -16.86
CA THR A 530 17.70 33.43 -17.76
C THR A 530 18.21 32.61 -18.95
N GLU A 531 19.52 32.60 -19.24
CA GLU A 531 20.11 31.70 -20.26
C GLU A 531 20.27 30.28 -19.71
N LYS A 532 20.46 30.12 -18.40
CA LYS A 532 20.71 28.87 -17.72
C LYS A 532 19.48 28.33 -16.99
N PHE A 533 18.59 29.19 -16.50
CA PHE A 533 17.47 28.84 -15.65
C PHE A 533 16.14 29.24 -16.30
N ASP A 534 15.21 28.29 -16.34
CA ASP A 534 13.83 28.50 -16.79
C ASP A 534 12.88 28.56 -15.59
N ARG A 535 11.84 29.43 -15.69
CA ARG A 535 10.76 29.41 -14.70
C ARG A 535 9.84 28.22 -14.95
N PHE A 536 10.02 27.14 -14.23
CA PHE A 536 9.20 25.95 -14.42
C PHE A 536 7.89 25.99 -13.61
N PRO A 537 6.77 25.48 -14.18
CA PRO A 537 5.46 25.43 -13.52
C PRO A 537 5.38 24.35 -12.45
N TYR A 538 4.38 24.45 -11.58
CA TYR A 538 3.93 23.29 -10.80
C TYR A 538 3.42 22.19 -11.74
N ILE A 539 3.61 20.92 -11.37
CA ILE A 539 3.09 19.79 -12.12
C ILE A 539 2.12 19.00 -11.24
N VAL A 540 0.92 18.76 -11.75
CA VAL A 540 -0.07 17.90 -11.08
C VAL A 540 -0.29 16.65 -11.93
N VAL A 541 0.07 15.49 -11.38
CA VAL A 541 -0.15 14.18 -12.01
C VAL A 541 -1.44 13.60 -11.45
N CYS A 542 -2.47 13.47 -12.30
CA CYS A 542 -3.77 12.93 -11.95
C CYS A 542 -3.93 11.51 -12.51
N ILE A 543 -4.20 10.53 -11.65
CA ILE A 543 -4.47 9.13 -12.01
C ILE A 543 -5.90 8.80 -11.58
N ASP A 544 -6.80 8.53 -12.53
CA ASP A 544 -8.19 8.22 -12.23
C ASP A 544 -8.38 6.81 -11.64
N GLU A 545 -7.64 5.81 -12.16
CA GLU A 545 -7.76 4.43 -11.67
C GLU A 545 -6.38 3.78 -11.52
N LEU A 546 -5.86 3.81 -10.29
CA LEU A 546 -4.57 3.21 -9.97
C LEU A 546 -4.57 1.69 -10.16
N ASN A 547 -5.68 1.01 -9.84
CA ASN A 547 -5.78 -0.45 -9.97
C ASN A 547 -5.40 -0.94 -11.37
N ASP A 548 -5.82 -0.23 -12.41
CA ASP A 548 -5.58 -0.68 -13.78
C ASP A 548 -4.10 -0.55 -14.18
N LEU A 549 -3.35 0.35 -13.55
CA LEU A 549 -1.91 0.45 -13.69
C LEU A 549 -1.17 -0.63 -12.88
N MET A 550 -1.60 -0.86 -11.64
CA MET A 550 -1.01 -1.87 -10.75
C MET A 550 -1.13 -3.29 -11.31
N MET A 551 -2.19 -3.57 -12.07
CA MET A 551 -2.37 -4.88 -12.73
C MET A 551 -1.39 -5.11 -13.90
N VAL A 552 -0.89 -4.06 -14.53
CA VAL A 552 -0.02 -4.15 -15.73
C VAL A 552 1.47 -4.08 -15.35
N ALA A 553 1.83 -3.15 -14.47
CA ALA A 553 3.21 -2.85 -14.10
C ALA A 553 3.29 -2.38 -12.63
N GLY A 554 2.79 -3.22 -11.71
CA GLY A 554 2.58 -2.83 -10.32
C GLY A 554 3.85 -2.38 -9.60
N ARG A 555 5.00 -3.03 -9.85
CA ARG A 555 6.27 -2.69 -9.18
C ARG A 555 6.83 -1.35 -9.64
N GLU A 556 6.80 -1.11 -10.94
CA GLU A 556 7.29 0.13 -11.55
C GLU A 556 6.42 1.32 -11.13
N VAL A 557 5.09 1.15 -11.18
CA VAL A 557 4.12 2.15 -10.75
C VAL A 557 4.29 2.47 -9.26
N GLU A 558 4.36 1.46 -8.40
CA GLU A 558 4.56 1.64 -6.96
C GLU A 558 5.87 2.38 -6.67
N SER A 559 6.98 1.94 -7.29
CA SER A 559 8.30 2.55 -7.12
C SER A 559 8.30 4.03 -7.53
N ALA A 560 7.73 4.37 -8.70
CA ALA A 560 7.65 5.74 -9.18
C ALA A 560 6.77 6.63 -8.27
N ILE A 561 5.58 6.15 -7.89
CA ILE A 561 4.68 6.88 -6.98
C ILE A 561 5.34 7.12 -5.63
N VAL A 562 6.00 6.11 -5.06
CA VAL A 562 6.68 6.22 -3.76
C VAL A 562 7.84 7.21 -3.84
N ARG A 563 8.67 7.14 -4.88
CA ARG A 563 9.78 8.08 -5.07
C ARG A 563 9.30 9.52 -5.22
N LEU A 564 8.28 9.76 -6.05
CA LEU A 564 7.65 11.07 -6.16
C LEU A 564 7.06 11.53 -4.84
N ALA A 565 6.35 10.65 -4.12
CA ALA A 565 5.73 11.01 -2.84
C ALA A 565 6.74 11.36 -1.75
N GLN A 566 7.95 10.80 -1.79
CA GLN A 566 9.02 11.10 -0.85
C GLN A 566 9.73 12.43 -1.14
N MET A 567 9.95 12.74 -2.41
CA MET A 567 10.87 13.80 -2.79
C MET A 567 10.22 14.97 -3.53
N ALA A 568 9.16 14.77 -4.29
CA ALA A 568 8.66 15.75 -5.26
C ALA A 568 7.98 17.00 -4.65
N ARG A 569 7.69 17.03 -3.34
CA ARG A 569 7.06 18.16 -2.66
C ARG A 569 7.82 19.47 -2.85
N ALA A 570 9.13 19.46 -2.59
CA ALA A 570 9.94 20.67 -2.62
C ALA A 570 10.08 21.29 -4.03
N ILE A 571 9.95 20.45 -5.06
CA ILE A 571 10.15 20.83 -6.46
C ILE A 571 8.84 21.08 -7.22
N GLY A 572 7.70 21.05 -6.51
CA GLY A 572 6.38 21.39 -7.06
C GLY A 572 5.78 20.35 -8.00
N ILE A 573 6.04 19.06 -7.80
CA ILE A 573 5.33 17.96 -8.48
C ILE A 573 4.41 17.28 -7.49
N HIS A 574 3.12 17.19 -7.81
CA HIS A 574 2.07 16.75 -6.90
C HIS A 574 1.26 15.60 -7.52
N LEU A 575 0.89 14.61 -6.70
CA LEU A 575 0.12 13.44 -7.12
C LEU A 575 -1.32 13.52 -6.63
N VAL A 576 -2.28 13.32 -7.52
CA VAL A 576 -3.68 13.05 -7.23
C VAL A 576 -3.99 11.65 -7.73
N VAL A 577 -3.93 10.67 -6.85
CA VAL A 577 -4.05 9.25 -7.20
C VAL A 577 -5.39 8.74 -6.74
N ALA A 578 -6.18 8.18 -7.67
CA ALA A 578 -7.49 7.67 -7.32
C ALA A 578 -7.69 6.20 -7.69
N THR A 579 -8.60 5.52 -6.98
CA THR A 579 -9.00 4.14 -7.28
C THR A 579 -10.42 3.85 -6.83
N GLN A 580 -11.11 2.99 -7.56
CA GLN A 580 -12.42 2.45 -7.19
C GLN A 580 -12.30 1.10 -6.44
N ARG A 581 -11.09 0.53 -6.38
CA ARG A 581 -10.82 -0.75 -5.72
C ARG A 581 -9.85 -0.56 -4.55
N PRO A 582 -10.35 -0.27 -3.35
CA PRO A 582 -9.52 -0.05 -2.17
C PRO A 582 -9.05 -1.38 -1.57
N SER A 583 -8.25 -2.14 -2.31
CA SER A 583 -7.58 -3.35 -1.81
C SER A 583 -6.15 -3.04 -1.35
N VAL A 584 -5.59 -3.92 -0.52
CA VAL A 584 -4.21 -3.79 -0.01
C VAL A 584 -3.17 -3.91 -1.14
N ASP A 585 -3.50 -4.65 -2.20
CA ASP A 585 -2.65 -4.84 -3.37
C ASP A 585 -2.58 -3.58 -4.26
N VAL A 586 -3.59 -2.71 -4.17
CA VAL A 586 -3.65 -1.44 -4.92
C VAL A 586 -3.16 -0.28 -4.05
N ILE A 587 -3.63 -0.19 -2.82
CA ILE A 587 -3.21 0.83 -1.83
C ILE A 587 -2.26 0.17 -0.85
N THR A 588 -0.99 0.07 -1.23
CA THR A 588 0.01 -0.63 -0.43
C THR A 588 0.39 0.13 0.83
N GLY A 589 0.96 -0.60 1.80
CA GLY A 589 1.46 0.01 3.03
C GLY A 589 2.55 1.05 2.80
N VAL A 590 3.38 0.85 1.76
CA VAL A 590 4.47 1.78 1.41
C VAL A 590 3.92 3.07 0.81
N MET A 591 2.91 2.99 -0.07
CA MET A 591 2.20 4.17 -0.60
C MET A 591 1.54 4.96 0.53
N LYS A 592 0.84 4.30 1.47
CA LYS A 592 0.18 4.96 2.61
C LYS A 592 1.15 5.67 3.55
N ALA A 593 2.35 5.13 3.73
CA ALA A 593 3.38 5.77 4.55
C ALA A 593 3.89 7.09 3.93
N ASN A 594 3.86 7.21 2.61
CA ASN A 594 4.38 8.36 1.87
C ASN A 594 3.28 9.33 1.38
N ILE A 595 2.02 8.86 1.30
CA ILE A 595 0.85 9.69 0.97
C ILE A 595 -0.08 9.75 2.19
N PRO A 596 0.17 10.66 3.14
CA PRO A 596 -0.60 10.74 4.37
C PRO A 596 -1.98 11.41 4.19
N SER A 597 -2.19 12.18 3.12
CA SER A 597 -3.46 12.85 2.85
C SER A 597 -4.36 11.93 2.03
N ARG A 598 -5.51 11.56 2.62
CA ARG A 598 -6.40 10.57 2.03
C ARG A 598 -7.85 10.99 2.12
N LEU A 599 -8.56 10.81 1.02
CA LEU A 599 -9.99 11.04 0.89
C LEU A 599 -10.68 9.69 0.65
N ALA A 600 -11.63 9.35 1.48
CA ALA A 600 -12.47 8.17 1.29
C ALA A 600 -13.91 8.59 1.03
N PHE A 601 -14.43 8.20 -0.10
CA PHE A 601 -15.86 8.20 -0.40
C PHE A 601 -16.51 6.94 0.18
N SER A 602 -17.82 6.78 -0.01
CA SER A 602 -18.55 5.60 0.43
C SER A 602 -17.90 4.32 -0.11
N VAL A 603 -17.75 3.32 0.76
CA VAL A 603 -17.21 2.00 0.48
C VAL A 603 -18.14 0.91 0.99
N ALA A 604 -17.97 -0.32 0.48
CA ALA A 604 -18.85 -1.43 0.80
C ALA A 604 -18.63 -2.01 2.21
N SER A 605 -17.43 -1.94 2.74
CA SER A 605 -17.07 -2.59 4.00
C SER A 605 -16.20 -1.73 4.91
N THR A 606 -16.23 -2.06 6.22
CA THR A 606 -15.32 -1.49 7.21
C THR A 606 -13.85 -1.80 6.88
N THR A 607 -13.58 -2.94 6.24
CA THR A 607 -12.24 -3.33 5.80
C THR A 607 -11.72 -2.35 4.76
N ASP A 608 -12.53 -2.02 3.74
CA ASP A 608 -12.17 -1.05 2.71
C ASP A 608 -11.89 0.34 3.30
N SER A 609 -12.71 0.77 4.29
CA SER A 609 -12.47 2.02 5.01
C SER A 609 -11.10 2.01 5.70
N ARG A 610 -10.72 0.89 6.34
CA ARG A 610 -9.41 0.75 6.99
C ARG A 610 -8.25 0.69 6.00
N VAL A 611 -8.46 0.09 4.83
CA VAL A 611 -7.43 0.09 3.77
C VAL A 611 -7.09 1.53 3.36
N ILE A 612 -8.11 2.41 3.23
CA ILE A 612 -7.90 3.80 2.82
C ILE A 612 -7.42 4.67 3.97
N LEU A 613 -8.18 4.71 5.08
CA LEU A 613 -8.07 5.71 6.16
C LEU A 613 -7.32 5.20 7.39
N ASP A 614 -6.97 3.91 7.46
CA ASP A 614 -6.53 3.18 8.67
C ASP A 614 -7.58 3.18 9.79
N GLN A 615 -8.79 3.66 9.52
CA GLN A 615 -9.91 3.79 10.46
C GLN A 615 -11.22 3.40 9.77
N SER A 616 -12.21 2.98 10.57
CA SER A 616 -13.58 2.77 10.10
C SER A 616 -14.33 4.10 9.96
N GLY A 617 -15.38 4.11 9.12
CA GLY A 617 -16.29 5.26 8.99
C GLY A 617 -16.71 5.56 7.54
N ALA A 618 -15.92 5.20 6.53
CA ALA A 618 -16.28 5.44 5.14
C ALA A 618 -17.42 4.51 4.67
N GLU A 619 -17.61 3.36 5.31
CA GLU A 619 -18.75 2.45 5.09
C GLU A 619 -20.09 3.04 5.54
N LYS A 620 -20.05 4.11 6.37
CA LYS A 620 -21.24 4.83 6.88
C LYS A 620 -21.56 6.10 6.09
N LEU A 621 -20.86 6.33 5.00
CA LEU A 621 -21.11 7.46 4.12
C LEU A 621 -22.28 7.19 3.20
N ILE A 622 -23.00 8.26 2.88
CA ILE A 622 -24.27 8.16 2.12
C ILE A 622 -24.02 7.97 0.62
N GLY A 623 -22.79 8.22 0.13
CA GLY A 623 -22.45 8.32 -1.29
C GLY A 623 -22.78 9.70 -1.88
N LEU A 624 -22.82 9.82 -3.22
CA LEU A 624 -23.12 11.08 -3.93
C LEU A 624 -22.23 12.26 -3.53
N GLY A 625 -20.93 11.99 -3.34
CA GLY A 625 -19.95 13.01 -2.97
C GLY A 625 -19.69 13.17 -1.47
N ASP A 626 -20.40 12.43 -0.61
CA ASP A 626 -20.13 12.40 0.82
C ASP A 626 -18.79 11.69 1.08
N MET A 627 -17.84 12.36 1.73
CA MET A 627 -16.48 11.85 1.93
C MET A 627 -15.92 12.16 3.32
N LEU A 628 -14.91 11.38 3.70
CA LEU A 628 -14.05 11.61 4.85
C LEU A 628 -12.64 11.96 4.37
N ILE A 629 -12.04 12.98 4.97
CA ILE A 629 -10.66 13.38 4.73
C ILE A 629 -9.81 13.20 5.99
N VAL A 630 -8.58 12.72 5.79
CA VAL A 630 -7.47 12.73 6.75
C VAL A 630 -6.29 13.41 6.09
N THR A 631 -5.59 14.26 6.81
CA THR A 631 -4.39 14.94 6.32
C THR A 631 -3.22 14.73 7.28
N ALA A 632 -1.99 14.95 6.84
CA ALA A 632 -0.81 14.89 7.70
C ALA A 632 -0.89 15.85 8.90
N SER A 633 -1.48 17.03 8.70
CA SER A 633 -1.67 18.05 9.74
C SER A 633 -2.86 17.76 10.66
N ASN A 634 -3.87 17.03 10.18
CA ASN A 634 -5.05 16.66 10.95
C ASN A 634 -5.38 15.16 10.77
N PRO A 635 -4.90 14.29 11.68
CA PRO A 635 -5.15 12.85 11.60
C PRO A 635 -6.58 12.43 11.98
N ARG A 636 -7.44 13.39 12.34
CA ARG A 636 -8.85 13.15 12.65
C ARG A 636 -9.69 13.16 11.39
N LEU A 637 -10.67 12.26 11.33
CA LEU A 637 -11.61 12.19 10.23
C LEU A 637 -12.49 13.44 10.20
N GLU A 638 -12.42 14.19 9.12
CA GLU A 638 -13.31 15.30 8.82
C GLU A 638 -14.26 14.90 7.70
N ARG A 639 -15.58 15.14 7.90
CA ARG A 639 -16.61 14.84 6.91
C ARG A 639 -16.88 16.05 6.04
N ILE A 640 -16.84 15.86 4.74
CA ILE A 640 -17.06 16.91 3.74
C ILE A 640 -18.09 16.40 2.72
N GLN A 641 -19.04 17.23 2.34
CA GLN A 641 -19.84 17.01 1.16
C GLN A 641 -19.08 17.56 -0.04
N GLY A 642 -18.65 16.68 -0.94
CA GLY A 642 -17.90 17.03 -2.13
C GLY A 642 -18.70 17.92 -3.08
N ALA A 643 -17.97 18.80 -3.75
CA ALA A 643 -18.52 19.66 -4.77
C ALA A 643 -18.85 18.89 -6.05
N TRP A 644 -19.94 19.27 -6.68
CA TRP A 644 -20.38 18.78 -7.97
C TRP A 644 -20.12 19.83 -9.05
N VAL A 645 -19.63 19.38 -10.18
CA VAL A 645 -19.51 20.17 -11.42
C VAL A 645 -20.12 19.36 -12.54
N THR A 646 -20.99 19.99 -13.35
CA THR A 646 -21.66 19.32 -14.46
C THR A 646 -20.75 19.21 -15.67
N GLU A 647 -21.01 18.28 -16.56
CA GLU A 647 -20.27 18.16 -17.82
C GLU A 647 -20.38 19.39 -18.69
N GLU A 648 -21.53 20.11 -18.64
CA GLU A 648 -21.71 21.37 -19.36
C GLU A 648 -20.77 22.46 -18.83
N GLU A 649 -20.70 22.64 -17.51
CA GLU A 649 -19.79 23.59 -16.88
C GLU A 649 -18.31 23.26 -17.20
N ILE A 650 -17.94 21.98 -17.19
CA ILE A 650 -16.58 21.57 -17.58
C ILE A 650 -16.32 21.93 -19.05
N LYS A 651 -17.24 21.62 -19.96
CA LYS A 651 -17.12 21.95 -21.38
C LYS A 651 -16.98 23.46 -21.60
N ASP A 652 -17.75 24.28 -20.89
CA ASP A 652 -17.67 25.74 -20.99
C ASP A 652 -16.32 26.26 -20.50
N VAL A 653 -15.83 25.79 -19.34
CA VAL A 653 -14.51 26.14 -18.82
C VAL A 653 -13.38 25.68 -19.76
N VAL A 654 -13.44 24.45 -20.25
CA VAL A 654 -12.46 23.88 -21.19
C VAL A 654 -12.46 24.67 -22.50
N SER A 655 -13.62 25.03 -23.03
CA SER A 655 -13.72 25.83 -24.26
C SER A 655 -13.12 27.22 -24.08
N TRP A 656 -13.38 27.86 -22.92
CA TRP A 656 -12.76 29.16 -22.60
C TRP A 656 -11.23 29.06 -22.56
N VAL A 657 -10.70 28.06 -21.83
CA VAL A 657 -9.26 27.85 -21.66
C VAL A 657 -8.58 27.57 -23.00
N LYS A 658 -9.19 26.74 -23.86
CA LYS A 658 -8.68 26.44 -25.22
C LYS A 658 -8.68 27.66 -26.15
N SER A 659 -9.62 28.59 -25.99
CA SER A 659 -9.65 29.81 -26.79
C SER A 659 -8.54 30.78 -26.47
N GLN A 660 -7.85 30.63 -25.33
CA GLN A 660 -6.77 31.55 -24.89
C GLN A 660 -5.38 31.14 -25.41
N LYS A 661 -5.08 29.84 -25.41
CA LYS A 661 -3.78 29.30 -25.83
C LYS A 661 -3.98 27.87 -26.35
N GLU A 662 -3.26 27.47 -27.38
CA GLU A 662 -3.21 26.09 -27.86
C GLU A 662 -2.39 25.20 -26.90
N ALA A 663 -2.66 23.88 -26.91
CA ALA A 663 -1.91 22.92 -26.12
C ALA A 663 -0.54 22.64 -26.75
N GLU A 664 0.51 22.90 -26.02
CA GLU A 664 1.89 22.56 -26.36
C GLU A 664 2.27 21.26 -25.62
N TYR A 665 2.25 20.13 -26.35
CA TYR A 665 2.59 18.84 -25.80
C TYR A 665 4.10 18.60 -25.79
N ASN A 666 4.63 18.04 -24.70
CA ASN A 666 6.00 17.61 -24.59
C ASN A 666 6.10 16.11 -24.98
N PRO A 667 6.71 15.76 -26.12
CA PRO A 667 6.81 14.37 -26.56
C PRO A 667 7.58 13.48 -25.57
N ALA A 668 8.58 14.03 -24.86
CA ALA A 668 9.38 13.29 -23.89
C ALA A 668 8.56 12.64 -22.75
N VAL A 669 7.32 13.11 -22.50
CA VAL A 669 6.44 12.55 -21.45
C VAL A 669 5.98 11.11 -21.78
N ILE A 670 5.91 10.73 -23.07
CA ILE A 670 5.36 9.44 -23.52
C ILE A 670 6.39 8.64 -24.33
N GLU A 671 7.50 9.24 -24.73
CA GLU A 671 8.58 8.50 -25.37
C GLU A 671 9.17 7.53 -24.35
N GLU A 672 9.27 6.25 -24.74
CA GLU A 672 10.09 5.30 -24.00
C GLU A 672 11.47 5.97 -23.82
N GLN A 673 11.75 6.44 -22.63
CA GLN A 673 13.12 6.63 -22.23
C GLN A 673 13.71 5.22 -22.29
N LYS A 674 14.38 4.91 -23.38
CA LYS A 674 15.36 3.82 -23.39
C LYS A 674 16.13 4.06 -22.11
N SER A 675 15.95 3.19 -21.16
CA SER A 675 16.51 3.31 -19.81
C SER A 675 17.99 3.72 -19.96
N SER A 676 18.22 5.01 -19.91
CA SER A 676 19.48 5.53 -19.50
C SER A 676 19.52 5.26 -17.99
N THR A 677 19.81 4.02 -17.62
CA THR A 677 20.67 3.82 -16.47
C THR A 677 21.72 4.87 -16.64
N VAL A 678 21.77 5.82 -15.71
CA VAL A 678 22.92 6.70 -15.53
C VAL A 678 24.09 5.77 -15.38
N GLN A 679 24.71 5.46 -16.51
CA GLN A 679 26.04 4.96 -16.54
C GLN A 679 26.88 6.19 -16.22
N SER A 680 27.40 6.26 -15.03
CA SER A 680 28.63 7.02 -14.79
C SER A 680 29.56 6.66 -15.95
N ASP A 681 30.20 7.66 -16.57
CA ASP A 681 31.12 7.49 -17.68
C ASP A 681 32.24 6.45 -17.42
N ASP A 682 32.47 6.10 -16.16
CA ASP A 682 33.36 5.01 -15.72
C ASP A 682 32.84 3.58 -16.03
N ASP A 683 31.50 3.36 -16.17
CA ASP A 683 30.92 2.03 -16.46
C ASP A 683 30.92 1.66 -17.95
N LEU A 684 31.03 2.64 -18.87
CA LEU A 684 31.05 2.38 -20.32
C LEU A 684 32.34 1.69 -20.76
N GLY A 685 33.46 2.01 -20.14
CA GLY A 685 34.76 1.38 -20.42
C GLY A 685 34.80 -0.09 -19.94
N GLU A 686 34.26 -0.38 -18.76
CA GLU A 686 34.23 -1.74 -18.20
C GLU A 686 33.26 -2.68 -18.94
N ASP A 687 32.13 -2.17 -19.44
CA ASP A 687 31.18 -3.02 -20.20
C ASP A 687 31.68 -3.32 -21.61
N GLU A 688 32.42 -2.44 -22.27
CA GLU A 688 33.02 -2.69 -23.59
C GLU A 688 34.15 -3.74 -23.52
N GLU A 689 34.97 -3.68 -22.49
CA GLU A 689 36.00 -4.70 -22.23
C GLU A 689 35.38 -6.03 -21.82
N LEU A 690 34.27 -6.02 -21.05
CA LEU A 690 33.52 -7.21 -20.72
C LEU A 690 32.82 -7.84 -21.93
N ILE A 691 32.31 -7.04 -22.86
CA ILE A 691 31.72 -7.54 -24.11
C ILE A 691 32.78 -8.19 -24.98
N LYS A 692 33.96 -7.59 -25.16
CA LYS A 692 35.09 -8.17 -25.88
C LYS A 692 35.53 -9.51 -25.25
N THR A 693 35.65 -9.53 -23.93
CA THR A 693 36.02 -10.74 -23.18
C THR A 693 34.93 -11.82 -23.26
N ALA A 694 33.65 -11.43 -23.22
CA ALA A 694 32.52 -12.35 -23.38
C ALA A 694 32.47 -12.95 -24.79
N THR A 695 32.73 -12.14 -25.83
CA THR A 695 32.86 -12.59 -27.24
C THR A 695 33.95 -13.62 -27.40
N ASP A 696 35.17 -13.32 -26.92
CA ASP A 696 36.30 -14.25 -26.99
C ASP A 696 36.01 -15.58 -26.28
N LEU A 697 35.40 -15.53 -25.10
CA LEU A 697 35.00 -16.71 -24.33
C LEU A 697 33.96 -17.57 -25.06
N VAL A 698 32.91 -16.94 -25.63
CA VAL A 698 31.82 -17.63 -26.32
C VAL A 698 32.30 -18.23 -27.63
N VAL A 699 33.06 -17.49 -28.45
CA VAL A 699 33.59 -17.98 -29.73
C VAL A 699 34.62 -19.08 -29.52
N ARG A 700 35.58 -18.91 -28.60
CA ARG A 700 36.60 -19.97 -28.35
C ARG A 700 36.02 -21.21 -27.68
N SER A 701 35.00 -21.08 -26.86
CA SER A 701 34.35 -22.25 -26.22
C SER A 701 33.29 -22.90 -27.09
N GLN A 702 32.85 -22.25 -28.16
CA GLN A 702 31.70 -22.66 -29.01
C GLN A 702 30.46 -23.01 -28.18
N LEU A 703 30.24 -22.24 -27.09
CA LEU A 703 29.15 -22.48 -26.14
C LEU A 703 28.48 -21.18 -25.74
N GLY A 704 27.31 -20.89 -26.32
CA GLY A 704 26.47 -19.71 -25.97
C GLY A 704 25.68 -19.91 -24.68
N SER A 705 26.35 -19.99 -23.53
CA SER A 705 25.70 -20.27 -22.25
C SER A 705 25.86 -19.14 -21.26
N THR A 706 24.71 -18.54 -20.84
CA THR A 706 24.66 -17.51 -19.78
C THR A 706 25.32 -17.97 -18.48
N SER A 707 25.15 -19.25 -18.11
CA SER A 707 25.77 -19.82 -16.90
C SER A 707 27.30 -19.95 -17.04
N MET A 708 27.82 -20.12 -18.25
CA MET A 708 29.26 -20.13 -18.53
C MET A 708 29.85 -18.74 -18.38
N LEU A 709 29.21 -17.70 -18.96
CA LEU A 709 29.62 -16.30 -18.81
C LEU A 709 29.56 -15.85 -17.34
N GLN A 710 28.51 -16.19 -16.61
CA GLN A 710 28.39 -15.88 -15.19
C GLN A 710 29.57 -16.39 -14.36
N ARG A 711 29.98 -17.65 -14.62
CA ARG A 711 31.09 -18.28 -13.88
C ARG A 711 32.48 -17.78 -14.31
N LYS A 712 32.67 -17.54 -15.59
CA LYS A 712 33.98 -17.14 -16.12
C LYS A 712 34.29 -15.67 -15.89
N LEU A 713 33.28 -14.78 -16.09
CA LEU A 713 33.41 -13.35 -15.90
C LEU A 713 33.10 -12.90 -14.45
N ARG A 714 32.60 -13.82 -13.61
CA ARG A 714 32.17 -13.55 -12.23
C ARG A 714 31.12 -12.43 -12.11
N VAL A 715 30.23 -12.34 -13.09
CA VAL A 715 29.14 -11.35 -13.14
C VAL A 715 27.82 -11.95 -12.65
N GLY A 716 26.86 -11.10 -12.24
CA GLY A 716 25.52 -11.55 -11.86
C GLY A 716 24.73 -12.11 -13.05
N PHE A 717 23.71 -12.96 -12.77
CA PHE A 717 22.89 -13.63 -13.81
C PHE A 717 22.26 -12.62 -14.79
N ALA A 718 21.77 -11.48 -14.28
CA ALA A 718 21.16 -10.42 -15.11
C ALA A 718 22.18 -9.75 -16.06
N ARG A 719 23.43 -9.53 -15.59
CA ARG A 719 24.52 -8.96 -16.43
C ARG A 719 25.00 -9.97 -17.47
N ALA A 720 25.13 -11.25 -17.09
CA ALA A 720 25.45 -12.32 -18.04
C ALA A 720 24.36 -12.53 -19.10
N GLY A 721 23.08 -12.36 -18.75
CA GLY A 721 21.95 -12.38 -19.67
C GLY A 721 22.04 -11.24 -20.69
N ARG A 722 22.27 -10.00 -20.22
CA ARG A 722 22.46 -8.84 -21.11
C ARG A 722 23.64 -8.99 -22.06
N LEU A 723 24.76 -9.51 -21.59
CA LEU A 723 25.90 -9.80 -22.46
C LEU A 723 25.53 -10.79 -23.58
N MET A 724 24.78 -11.86 -23.28
CA MET A 724 24.29 -12.80 -24.27
C MET A 724 23.32 -12.17 -25.27
N ASP A 725 22.47 -11.22 -24.86
CA ASP A 725 21.53 -10.52 -25.74
C ASP A 725 22.28 -9.51 -26.65
N ILE A 726 23.38 -8.91 -26.18
CA ILE A 726 24.27 -8.08 -26.99
C ILE A 726 24.99 -8.94 -28.05
N LEU A 727 25.51 -10.11 -27.65
CA LEU A 727 26.16 -11.05 -28.59
C LEU A 727 25.18 -11.57 -29.64
N GLU A 728 23.89 -11.75 -29.32
CA GLU A 728 22.83 -12.06 -30.29
C GLU A 728 22.62 -10.91 -31.27
N SER A 729 22.53 -9.65 -30.76
CA SER A 729 22.36 -8.47 -31.61
C SER A 729 23.55 -8.25 -32.57
N GLN A 730 24.74 -8.69 -32.18
CA GLN A 730 25.94 -8.63 -32.99
C GLN A 730 26.07 -9.86 -33.94
N GLY A 731 25.13 -10.82 -33.92
CA GLY A 731 25.14 -11.98 -34.76
C GLY A 731 26.20 -13.05 -34.40
N ILE A 732 26.74 -12.99 -33.19
CA ILE A 732 27.75 -13.95 -32.69
C ILE A 732 27.08 -15.21 -32.19
N VAL A 733 25.91 -15.10 -31.59
CA VAL A 733 25.08 -16.23 -31.10
C VAL A 733 23.69 -16.19 -31.69
N GLY A 734 23.08 -17.36 -31.85
CA GLY A 734 21.70 -17.50 -32.30
C GLY A 734 20.66 -17.13 -31.22
N PRO A 735 19.33 -17.08 -31.56
CA PRO A 735 18.27 -16.72 -30.70
C PRO A 735 18.11 -17.69 -29.52
N SER A 736 17.53 -17.19 -28.42
CA SER A 736 17.30 -17.97 -27.20
C SER A 736 16.26 -19.07 -27.40
N GLU A 737 16.63 -20.33 -27.20
CA GLU A 737 15.75 -21.51 -27.21
C GLU A 737 15.38 -21.98 -25.78
N GLY A 738 15.12 -21.08 -24.86
CA GLY A 738 14.75 -21.37 -23.47
C GLY A 738 15.97 -21.74 -22.60
N SER A 739 15.99 -22.94 -22.00
CA SER A 739 17.06 -23.34 -21.06
C SER A 739 18.30 -23.95 -21.71
N LYS A 740 18.31 -24.09 -23.02
CA LYS A 740 19.48 -24.62 -23.77
C LYS A 740 20.51 -23.53 -24.02
N ALA A 741 21.78 -23.92 -24.16
CA ALA A 741 22.82 -23.02 -24.63
C ALA A 741 22.53 -22.59 -26.09
N ARG A 742 22.70 -21.28 -26.38
CA ARG A 742 22.51 -20.72 -27.72
C ARG A 742 23.59 -21.24 -28.67
N GLU A 743 23.25 -21.44 -29.93
CA GLU A 743 24.20 -21.83 -30.96
C GLU A 743 25.15 -20.66 -31.26
N VAL A 744 26.44 -20.93 -31.42
CA VAL A 744 27.43 -19.91 -31.78
C VAL A 744 27.54 -19.91 -33.32
N LEU A 745 27.29 -18.74 -33.92
CA LEU A 745 27.15 -18.57 -35.38
C LEU A 745 28.48 -18.27 -36.07
N ILE A 746 29.51 -17.88 -35.33
CA ILE A 746 30.83 -17.50 -35.83
C ILE A 746 31.84 -18.56 -35.43
N THR A 747 32.67 -19.03 -36.40
CA THR A 747 33.78 -19.96 -36.14
C THR A 747 34.98 -19.23 -35.55
N VAL A 748 35.86 -19.95 -34.87
CA VAL A 748 37.08 -19.37 -34.27
C VAL A 748 37.99 -18.79 -35.38
N GLU A 749 38.03 -19.43 -36.55
CA GLU A 749 38.86 -19.00 -37.70
C GLU A 749 38.34 -17.68 -38.31
N GLU A 750 37.02 -17.50 -38.43
CA GLU A 750 36.39 -16.27 -38.88
C GLU A 750 36.60 -15.11 -37.88
N TYR A 751 36.53 -15.38 -36.60
CA TYR A 751 36.76 -14.39 -35.57
C TYR A 751 38.21 -13.90 -35.52
N GLU A 752 39.18 -14.80 -35.67
CA GLU A 752 40.60 -14.45 -35.71
C GLU A 752 40.96 -13.66 -36.97
N THR A 753 40.35 -13.99 -38.11
CA THR A 753 40.54 -13.27 -39.38
C THR A 753 40.00 -11.84 -39.32
N ASN A 754 38.82 -11.64 -38.71
CA ASN A 754 38.22 -10.32 -38.53
C ASN A 754 38.99 -9.44 -37.52
N ASN A 755 39.61 -10.05 -36.51
CA ASN A 755 40.47 -9.32 -35.58
C ASN A 755 41.83 -8.91 -36.19
N LEU A 756 42.35 -9.67 -37.11
CA LEU A 756 43.60 -9.33 -37.83
C LEU A 756 43.39 -8.19 -38.83
N SER A 757 42.25 -8.16 -39.54
CA SER A 757 41.92 -7.06 -40.44
C SER A 757 41.67 -5.72 -39.76
N SER A 758 41.18 -5.71 -38.52
CA SER A 758 40.99 -4.49 -37.74
C SER A 758 42.29 -3.89 -37.15
N ILE A 759 43.38 -4.67 -37.13
CA ILE A 759 44.68 -4.18 -36.67
C ILE A 759 45.45 -3.55 -37.85
N ASP A 760 45.26 -4.05 -39.09
CA ASP A 760 45.87 -3.48 -40.29
C ASP A 760 45.25 -2.12 -40.67
N ASP A 761 43.95 -1.92 -40.51
CA ASP A 761 43.28 -0.63 -40.74
C ASP A 761 43.65 0.48 -39.70
N ALA A 762 44.10 0.10 -38.52
CA ALA A 762 44.56 1.04 -37.51
C ALA A 762 46.03 1.45 -37.69
N SER A 763 46.81 0.71 -38.51
CA SER A 763 48.20 1.07 -38.81
C SER A 763 48.34 2.05 -39.98
N ASP A 764 47.36 2.12 -40.87
CA ASP A 764 47.37 3.04 -42.04
C ASP A 764 46.89 4.44 -41.72
N ILE A 765 46.24 4.71 -40.59
CA ILE A 765 45.80 6.05 -40.18
C ILE A 765 46.92 6.87 -39.50
N ASN A 766 48.00 6.22 -39.02
CA ASN A 766 49.10 6.89 -38.32
C ASN A 766 50.30 7.25 -39.23
N GLN A 767 50.22 7.14 -40.56
CA GLN A 767 51.32 7.47 -41.50
C GLN A 767 51.07 8.69 -42.36
N SER A 768 50.02 9.47 -42.17
CA SER A 768 49.72 10.64 -43.03
C SER A 768 49.75 12.02 -42.33
N GLU A 769 50.34 12.17 -41.17
CA GLU A 769 50.59 13.51 -40.55
C GLU A 769 51.99 13.59 -39.95
N THR A 770 53.04 13.59 -40.78
CA THR A 770 54.35 14.21 -40.47
C THR A 770 54.96 14.73 -41.74
N SER A 771 54.75 16.00 -42.07
CA SER A 771 55.67 16.82 -42.84
C SER A 771 55.49 18.27 -42.47
N ASP A 772 56.63 18.83 -42.07
CA ASP A 772 57.04 20.23 -42.07
C ASP A 772 56.48 21.16 -40.99
N ASP A 773 57.35 21.41 -39.98
CA ASP A 773 57.93 22.74 -39.80
C ASP A 773 59.07 22.70 -38.75
N GLU A 774 60.31 22.87 -39.27
CA GLU A 774 61.50 23.30 -38.53
C GLU A 774 61.27 24.72 -38.02
N VAL A 775 61.66 25.05 -36.81
CA VAL A 775 62.41 26.26 -36.41
C VAL A 775 62.87 26.17 -34.94
N GLU A 776 64.18 26.14 -34.84
CA GLU A 776 65.09 26.77 -33.86
C GLU A 776 64.94 26.57 -32.36
N THR A 777 66.02 26.03 -31.86
CA THR A 777 66.59 26.00 -30.53
C THR A 777 66.71 27.39 -29.87
N ASP A 778 66.42 27.46 -28.61
CA ASP A 778 67.32 28.12 -27.68
C ASP A 778 67.25 27.56 -26.25
N ASP A 779 68.45 27.30 -25.72
CA ASP A 779 68.80 26.89 -24.36
C ASP A 779 68.28 27.92 -23.32
N ASP A 780 67.89 27.46 -22.16
CA ASP A 780 68.56 27.75 -20.89
C ASP A 780 67.82 27.19 -19.68
N ASN A 781 68.52 26.29 -19.03
CA ASN A 781 68.72 26.10 -17.60
C ASN A 781 67.95 27.01 -16.64
N TRP A 782 67.36 26.49 -15.57
CA TRP A 782 67.83 26.66 -14.17
C TRP A 782 67.03 25.78 -13.20
N TYR A 783 67.76 25.22 -12.29
CA TYR A 783 67.43 24.35 -11.16
C TYR A 783 66.67 25.06 -10.02
N GLU A 784 65.96 24.22 -9.17
CA GLU A 784 65.76 24.35 -7.69
C GLU A 784 64.74 25.41 -7.21
N GLU A 785 63.70 25.06 -6.55
CA GLU A 785 63.49 24.53 -5.17
C GLU A 785 62.17 23.80 -5.01
#